data_2048e49fb41ac620e08b8bf5077c0944
#
_entry.id   2048e49fb41ac620e08b8bf5077c0944
#
_cell.length_a   1.000
_cell.length_b   1.000
_cell.length_c   1.000
_cell.angle_alpha   90.00
_cell.angle_beta   90.00
_cell.angle_gamma   90.00
#
_symmetry.space_group_name_H-M   'P 1'
#
loop_
_entity.id
_entity.type
_entity.pdbx_description
1 polymer ?
#
loop_
_entity_poly.entity_id
_entity_poly.type
_entity_poly.pdbx_seq_one_letter_code
_entity_poly.pdbx_strand_id
1 'polypeptide(L)'
;MEFQFNSTQEYQLDAIASVVGLLDGQGHVGGLLVPAAGHTVVPNRLDLDDGQLLDNLRAVQALRGLAEDDALASIEQEVELFQGTGTVRFPNFSVEMETGTGKTYVYLRTILTLASRYGLTKFVIVVPSVAVREGVLKTIEQTRKHFATIPGLPPFHPSVYAGQPGQVRAFAASNAVEVMVMTIHSFVNDSNVIRKPNEGNAPPIHLLQAVRPVLILDEPQNMESESRVSALAALNPLFALRYSATHRNPYNLVYRLTPFDAYRQGLVKRLEVGAAIEEENANLPFVRLEGIESVKRTLSATVIVDVQSTSGKISRKPVKLKLGDDLVKKTKRLDYDGFVVAEISFDYVRFTNGVEIVKGGETGSQREAVMEAQIRFTVEQHFRKQKRIRDMGFNVKVLSLFFIDSVASFRNEDGLVRALFIKAFDEAKLAYPEWRERSAMEVQASYFASKVNKKGEVTVFDKPVATTKDERDAQAREYDLIMKSKERLLSFDEPVAFIFSHSALKEGWDNPNVFQICTLREVGSETERRQQVGRGVRLPVDAVTGERITDERVNVLTIAASESYERFVGALQGEIEKEYGKDGLPPQPGNARKRVTLALRKEHLLKPEFVALWDKIKHRTRYAVSIDSAKLIDDVAADVAEVEVRRPRVIVQVAQVRAEDSDDVFEAIRTSDASVAIDLEGRFPLPNLVAVVENLMEATTPPMRIGRRTILAILKKLTDPERAVANPHEFAAALVTAIKARLADQLVSGIKYEPDGTWYDQSHFDELIDAFAANVVKSEANALSGGTHIYDGVIVDSVGVERPFAEALEKDARVKLYIKLPAWFQVPTPIGTYNPDWAIVMAGDDGADRLYLVRETKGTTVLSALRPSERQKILCGRKHFRDALGVDYRVVTEAAMLPAGGV
;
A
#
# COMPACT_ATOMS: atom_id res chain seq x y z
N MET A 1 -2.37 21.18 -15.06
CA MET A 1 -2.68 20.67 -13.70
C MET A 1 -1.39 20.21 -13.04
N GLU A 2 -1.09 20.61 -11.82
CA GLU A 2 0.01 20.05 -11.00
C GLU A 2 -0.63 19.26 -9.84
N PHE A 3 -0.10 18.07 -9.53
CA PHE A 3 -0.57 17.29 -8.38
C PHE A 3 -0.29 18.04 -7.08
N GLN A 4 -1.27 18.09 -6.19
CA GLN A 4 -1.11 18.66 -4.87
C GLN A 4 -0.69 17.56 -3.87
N PHE A 5 0.41 17.81 -3.17
CA PHE A 5 0.94 16.89 -2.16
C PHE A 5 0.68 17.43 -0.76
N ASN A 6 0.17 16.57 0.10
CA ASN A 6 -0.04 16.91 1.51
C ASN A 6 1.14 16.39 2.34
N SER A 7 1.87 17.30 2.99
CA SER A 7 3.03 16.97 3.83
C SER A 7 2.67 16.49 5.24
N THR A 8 1.38 16.49 5.62
CA THR A 8 0.93 16.24 7.00
C THR A 8 0.11 14.96 7.17
N GLN A 9 0.15 14.04 6.19
CA GLN A 9 -0.56 12.77 6.29
C GLN A 9 0.07 11.88 7.37
N GLU A 10 -0.66 11.63 8.45
CA GLU A 10 -0.17 10.92 9.66
C GLU A 10 0.47 9.57 9.32
N TYR A 11 -0.21 8.71 8.56
CA TYR A 11 0.31 7.38 8.22
C TYR A 11 1.64 7.42 7.44
N GLN A 12 1.85 8.45 6.61
CA GLN A 12 3.13 8.64 5.90
C GLN A 12 4.22 9.13 6.84
N LEU A 13 3.88 10.08 7.70
CA LEU A 13 4.79 10.59 8.71
C LEU A 13 5.19 9.51 9.71
N ASP A 14 4.27 8.65 10.08
CA ASP A 14 4.50 7.49 10.92
C ASP A 14 5.47 6.49 10.29
N ALA A 15 5.30 6.20 9.01
CA ALA A 15 6.23 5.34 8.27
C ALA A 15 7.64 5.94 8.19
N ILE A 16 7.74 7.25 7.92
CA ILE A 16 9.01 7.98 7.90
C ILE A 16 9.67 7.97 9.28
N ALA A 17 8.90 8.30 10.33
CA ALA A 17 9.41 8.34 11.70
C ALA A 17 9.90 6.97 12.17
N SER A 18 9.26 5.88 11.74
CA SER A 18 9.68 4.51 12.06
C SER A 18 11.06 4.20 11.49
N VAL A 19 11.34 4.59 10.25
CA VAL A 19 12.67 4.39 9.65
C VAL A 19 13.71 5.32 10.26
N VAL A 20 13.35 6.57 10.49
CA VAL A 20 14.27 7.56 11.09
C VAL A 20 14.64 7.16 12.51
N GLY A 21 13.71 6.62 13.29
CA GLY A 21 13.94 6.14 14.65
C GLY A 21 14.92 4.96 14.75
N LEU A 22 15.14 4.21 13.68
CA LEU A 22 16.17 3.16 13.64
C LEU A 22 17.58 3.69 13.90
N LEU A 23 17.82 4.94 13.52
CA LEU A 23 19.12 5.58 13.66
C LEU A 23 19.17 6.56 14.86
N ASP A 24 18.25 6.44 15.82
CA ASP A 24 18.34 7.24 17.05
C ASP A 24 19.66 6.95 17.77
N GLY A 25 20.36 8.01 18.18
CA GLY A 25 21.74 7.93 18.70
C GLY A 25 22.83 8.12 17.63
N GLN A 26 22.50 8.03 16.35
CA GLN A 26 23.44 8.35 15.27
C GLN A 26 23.73 9.86 15.24
N GLY A 27 25.01 10.21 15.33
CA GLY A 27 25.45 11.61 15.14
C GLY A 27 25.30 12.08 13.71
N HIS A 28 25.26 13.40 13.52
CA HIS A 28 25.30 13.97 12.17
C HIS A 28 26.70 13.81 11.56
N VAL A 29 26.83 12.99 10.52
CA VAL A 29 28.09 12.67 9.86
C VAL A 29 28.32 13.66 8.71
N GLY A 30 29.22 14.61 8.89
CA GLY A 30 29.62 15.52 7.80
C GLY A 30 30.48 14.82 6.75
N GLY A 31 30.42 15.28 5.51
CA GLY A 31 31.07 14.70 4.34
C GLY A 31 32.59 14.57 4.46
N LEU A 32 33.07 13.48 5.03
CA LEU A 32 34.48 13.15 5.08
C LEU A 32 34.94 12.69 3.69
N LEU A 33 35.98 13.30 3.16
CA LEU A 33 36.57 12.89 1.89
C LEU A 33 37.54 11.73 2.11
N VAL A 34 37.29 10.62 1.42
CA VAL A 34 38.10 9.39 1.52
C VAL A 34 38.66 9.02 0.14
N PRO A 35 39.95 8.72 0.01
CA PRO A 35 40.52 8.19 -1.24
C PRO A 35 40.07 6.73 -1.42
N ALA A 36 39.50 6.42 -2.61
CA ALA A 36 39.11 5.06 -2.96
C ALA A 36 39.19 4.85 -4.48
N ALA A 37 39.69 3.70 -4.93
CA ALA A 37 39.77 3.31 -6.32
C ALA A 37 40.34 4.39 -7.27
N GLY A 38 41.37 5.14 -6.82
CA GLY A 38 42.02 6.22 -7.58
C GLY A 38 41.22 7.53 -7.61
N HIS A 39 40.15 7.65 -6.87
CA HIS A 39 39.29 8.84 -6.77
C HIS A 39 39.07 9.26 -5.32
N THR A 40 38.63 10.49 -5.11
CA THR A 40 38.15 10.95 -3.80
C THR A 40 36.61 10.78 -3.75
N VAL A 41 36.13 10.14 -2.72
CA VAL A 41 34.70 9.83 -2.52
C VAL A 41 34.19 10.35 -1.18
N VAL A 42 32.87 10.52 -1.06
CA VAL A 42 32.18 10.90 0.18
C VAL A 42 31.31 9.73 0.62
N PRO A 43 31.77 8.87 1.56
CA PRO A 43 31.01 7.74 2.02
C PRO A 43 29.95 8.12 3.07
N ASN A 44 28.87 7.34 3.08
CA ASN A 44 28.03 7.29 4.25
C ASN A 44 28.73 6.55 5.39
N ARG A 45 28.34 6.87 6.63
CA ARG A 45 28.87 6.24 7.81
C ARG A 45 27.75 5.97 8.82
N LEU A 46 27.82 4.83 9.45
CA LEU A 46 26.95 4.45 10.56
C LEU A 46 27.86 4.19 11.76
N ASP A 47 27.59 4.91 12.86
CA ASP A 47 28.36 4.81 14.10
C ASP A 47 27.66 3.91 15.13
N LEU A 48 26.40 3.52 14.87
CA LEU A 48 25.65 2.57 15.68
C LEU A 48 26.11 1.14 15.42
N ASP A 49 26.25 0.38 16.49
CA ASP A 49 26.48 -1.06 16.42
C ASP A 49 25.15 -1.84 16.24
N ASP A 50 25.27 -3.14 15.99
CA ASP A 50 24.11 -4.02 15.76
C ASP A 50 23.19 -4.10 17.00
N GLY A 51 23.74 -3.99 18.21
CA GLY A 51 22.96 -4.00 19.45
C GLY A 51 22.11 -2.74 19.57
N GLN A 52 22.69 -1.58 19.30
CA GLN A 52 21.98 -0.30 19.31
C GLN A 52 20.91 -0.25 18.22
N LEU A 53 21.20 -0.77 17.01
CA LEU A 53 20.22 -0.89 15.94
C LEU A 53 19.07 -1.82 16.34
N LEU A 54 19.34 -2.93 17.01
CA LEU A 54 18.32 -3.85 17.50
C LEU A 54 17.45 -3.21 18.58
N ASP A 55 18.04 -2.48 19.52
CA ASP A 55 17.29 -1.77 20.56
C ASP A 55 16.38 -0.70 19.95
N ASN A 56 16.90 0.07 18.97
CA ASN A 56 16.10 1.05 18.25
C ASN A 56 14.97 0.38 17.44
N LEU A 57 15.27 -0.75 16.80
CA LEU A 57 14.27 -1.54 16.09
C LEU A 57 13.12 -1.96 17.00
N ARG A 58 13.44 -2.54 18.17
CA ARG A 58 12.44 -2.95 19.18
C ARG A 58 11.61 -1.77 19.67
N ALA A 59 12.26 -0.64 19.96
CA ALA A 59 11.55 0.58 20.36
C ALA A 59 10.57 1.06 19.28
N VAL A 60 10.97 1.02 18.00
CA VAL A 60 10.09 1.34 16.87
C VAL A 60 8.96 0.33 16.76
N GLN A 61 9.25 -0.96 16.86
CA GLN A 61 8.24 -2.03 16.78
C GLN A 61 7.22 -1.93 17.90
N ALA A 62 7.65 -1.74 19.13
CA ALA A 62 6.77 -1.51 20.29
C ALA A 62 5.87 -0.28 20.08
N LEU A 63 6.44 0.84 19.61
CA LEU A 63 5.67 2.06 19.31
C LEU A 63 4.59 1.84 18.24
N ARG A 64 4.87 0.95 17.29
CA ARG A 64 3.94 0.63 16.18
C ARG A 64 3.01 -0.55 16.46
N GLY A 65 3.12 -1.18 17.61
CA GLY A 65 2.35 -2.37 17.97
C GLY A 65 2.69 -3.59 17.11
N LEU A 66 3.94 -3.66 16.66
CA LEU A 66 4.50 -4.80 15.94
C LEU A 66 5.16 -5.77 16.92
N ALA A 67 5.28 -7.04 16.53
CA ALA A 67 6.08 -8.00 17.29
C ALA A 67 7.55 -7.57 17.28
N GLU A 68 8.20 -7.62 18.44
CA GLU A 68 9.61 -7.29 18.57
C GLU A 68 10.47 -8.43 18.02
N ASP A 69 11.50 -8.09 17.26
CA ASP A 69 12.45 -9.05 16.72
C ASP A 69 13.50 -9.43 17.80
N ASP A 70 13.84 -10.72 17.87
CA ASP A 70 14.83 -11.23 18.79
C ASP A 70 16.28 -10.88 18.36
N ALA A 71 16.52 -10.71 17.07
CA ALA A 71 17.82 -10.44 16.48
C ALA A 71 17.70 -9.56 15.23
N LEU A 72 18.74 -8.79 14.95
CA LEU A 72 18.82 -7.95 13.75
C LEU A 72 19.03 -8.82 12.50
N ALA A 73 18.01 -8.92 11.68
CA ALA A 73 18.05 -9.66 10.43
C ALA A 73 18.90 -8.91 9.39
N SER A 74 19.96 -9.55 8.94
CA SER A 74 20.91 -9.01 7.96
C SER A 74 21.08 -9.99 6.79
N ILE A 75 21.40 -9.44 5.63
CA ILE A 75 21.89 -10.23 4.49
C ILE A 75 23.41 -10.30 4.59
N GLU A 76 23.95 -11.52 4.44
CA GLU A 76 25.39 -11.79 4.43
C GLU A 76 25.73 -12.53 3.14
N GLN A 77 26.71 -12.01 2.40
CA GLN A 77 27.12 -12.56 1.11
C GLN A 77 28.63 -12.36 0.90
N GLU A 78 29.28 -13.37 0.34
CA GLU A 78 30.64 -13.27 -0.15
C GLU A 78 30.62 -12.61 -1.53
N VAL A 79 31.33 -11.51 -1.68
CA VAL A 79 31.35 -10.71 -2.92
C VAL A 79 32.76 -10.19 -3.23
N GLU A 80 32.96 -9.85 -4.52
CA GLU A 80 34.18 -9.19 -4.95
C GLU A 80 34.13 -7.70 -4.58
N LEU A 81 35.10 -7.25 -3.78
CA LEU A 81 35.32 -5.89 -3.38
C LEU A 81 36.59 -5.33 -4.05
N PHE A 82 36.80 -4.03 -3.93
CA PHE A 82 38.00 -3.38 -4.50
C PHE A 82 39.33 -3.97 -3.97
N GLN A 83 39.33 -4.49 -2.77
CA GLN A 83 40.51 -5.03 -2.11
C GLN A 83 40.57 -6.59 -2.15
N GLY A 84 39.74 -7.24 -2.95
CA GLY A 84 39.63 -8.69 -3.06
C GLY A 84 38.27 -9.20 -2.63
N THR A 85 38.11 -10.52 -2.54
CA THR A 85 36.87 -11.16 -2.08
C THR A 85 36.67 -10.97 -0.59
N GLY A 86 35.49 -10.57 -0.16
CA GLY A 86 35.17 -10.37 1.24
C GLY A 86 33.67 -10.56 1.54
N THR A 87 33.37 -10.82 2.81
CA THR A 87 31.98 -10.96 3.27
C THR A 87 31.37 -9.58 3.52
N VAL A 88 30.27 -9.27 2.82
CA VAL A 88 29.46 -8.08 3.06
C VAL A 88 28.22 -8.47 3.84
N ARG A 89 28.07 -7.86 5.01
CA ARG A 89 26.90 -7.99 5.86
C ARG A 89 26.22 -6.62 6.02
N PHE A 90 24.91 -6.57 5.78
CA PHE A 90 24.13 -5.35 5.95
C PHE A 90 22.70 -5.63 6.45
N PRO A 91 22.21 -4.86 7.40
CA PRO A 91 20.87 -5.01 7.93
C PRO A 91 19.83 -4.57 6.91
N ASN A 92 18.67 -5.22 6.94
CA ASN A 92 17.53 -4.90 6.08
C ASN A 92 16.34 -4.55 6.96
N PHE A 93 15.61 -3.48 6.60
CA PHE A 93 14.42 -3.01 7.32
C PHE A 93 13.24 -2.91 6.36
N SER A 94 12.11 -3.48 6.75
CA SER A 94 10.91 -3.54 5.91
C SER A 94 9.87 -2.53 6.33
N VAL A 95 9.37 -1.80 5.34
CA VAL A 95 8.22 -0.88 5.45
C VAL A 95 7.11 -1.43 4.57
N GLU A 96 6.04 -1.88 5.19
CA GLU A 96 4.89 -2.43 4.50
C GLU A 96 3.80 -1.38 4.41
N MET A 97 3.44 -1.03 3.18
CA MET A 97 2.39 -0.05 2.91
C MET A 97 1.52 -0.51 1.76
N GLU A 98 0.21 -0.45 1.92
CA GLU A 98 -0.74 -0.85 0.88
C GLU A 98 -0.51 -0.06 -0.41
N THR A 99 -0.81 -0.72 -1.53
CA THR A 99 -0.69 -0.12 -2.86
C THR A 99 -1.55 1.13 -2.97
N GLY A 100 -1.00 2.18 -3.58
CA GLY A 100 -1.73 3.45 -3.75
C GLY A 100 -1.61 4.44 -2.60
N THR A 101 -1.02 4.06 -1.45
CA THR A 101 -0.87 4.94 -0.28
C THR A 101 0.35 5.87 -0.33
N GLY A 102 1.15 5.80 -1.40
CA GLY A 102 2.25 6.75 -1.64
C GLY A 102 3.62 6.29 -1.15
N LYS A 103 3.95 4.99 -1.26
CA LYS A 103 5.28 4.42 -0.93
C LYS A 103 6.44 5.26 -1.45
N THR A 104 6.39 5.64 -2.75
CA THR A 104 7.46 6.43 -3.39
C THR A 104 7.66 7.79 -2.71
N TYR A 105 6.59 8.50 -2.36
CA TYR A 105 6.66 9.73 -1.60
C TYR A 105 7.30 9.52 -0.22
N VAL A 106 6.90 8.45 0.46
CA VAL A 106 7.41 8.12 1.80
C VAL A 106 8.90 7.87 1.76
N TYR A 107 9.40 7.00 0.87
CA TYR A 107 10.84 6.74 0.85
C TYR A 107 11.66 7.94 0.37
N LEU A 108 11.17 8.75 -0.57
CA LEU A 108 11.87 9.98 -0.97
C LEU A 108 11.98 10.96 0.21
N ARG A 109 10.91 11.16 0.95
CA ARG A 109 10.93 12.01 2.14
C ARG A 109 11.80 11.41 3.25
N THR A 110 11.80 10.07 3.42
CA THR A 110 12.70 9.37 4.33
C THR A 110 14.17 9.64 3.99
N ILE A 111 14.56 9.53 2.71
CA ILE A 111 15.90 9.88 2.23
C ILE A 111 16.29 11.30 2.70
N LEU A 112 15.44 12.27 2.44
CA LEU A 112 15.72 13.67 2.78
C LEU A 112 15.75 13.91 4.29
N THR A 113 14.94 13.20 5.05
CA THR A 113 14.93 13.28 6.52
C THR A 113 16.18 12.64 7.11
N LEU A 114 16.61 11.48 6.59
CA LEU A 114 17.86 10.83 6.99
C LEU A 114 19.07 11.71 6.66
N ALA A 115 19.06 12.36 5.49
CA ALA A 115 20.10 13.30 5.11
C ALA A 115 20.14 14.52 6.03
N SER A 116 19.00 15.11 6.34
CA SER A 116 18.89 16.26 7.23
C SER A 116 19.32 15.95 8.66
N ARG A 117 18.86 14.79 9.19
CA ARG A 117 19.05 14.45 10.60
C ARG A 117 20.42 13.83 10.88
N TYR A 118 20.90 12.97 9.98
CA TYR A 118 22.09 12.14 10.20
C TYR A 118 23.24 12.42 9.22
N GLY A 119 23.04 13.28 8.24
CA GLY A 119 24.07 13.62 7.27
C GLY A 119 24.36 12.53 6.24
N LEU A 120 23.48 11.54 6.07
CA LEU A 120 23.62 10.54 5.02
C LEU A 120 23.38 11.18 3.64
N THR A 121 24.32 10.98 2.69
CA THR A 121 24.28 11.68 1.41
C THR A 121 24.21 10.78 0.17
N LYS A 122 24.41 9.46 0.31
CA LYS A 122 24.47 8.51 -0.80
C LYS A 122 23.34 7.50 -0.71
N PHE A 123 22.37 7.62 -1.63
CA PHE A 123 21.21 6.75 -1.70
C PHE A 123 21.08 6.14 -3.09
N VAL A 124 20.82 4.83 -3.15
CA VAL A 124 20.57 4.12 -4.40
C VAL A 124 19.18 3.49 -4.33
N ILE A 125 18.28 3.94 -5.21
CA ILE A 125 16.96 3.35 -5.37
C ILE A 125 17.08 2.23 -6.42
N VAL A 126 16.85 0.98 -5.99
CA VAL A 126 16.88 -0.20 -6.86
C VAL A 126 15.45 -0.61 -7.16
N VAL A 127 15.15 -0.72 -8.45
CA VAL A 127 13.82 -1.08 -8.94
C VAL A 127 13.88 -2.34 -9.82
N PRO A 128 12.79 -3.15 -9.89
CA PRO A 128 12.79 -4.40 -10.63
C PRO A 128 12.79 -4.22 -12.15
N SER A 129 12.20 -3.13 -12.66
CA SER A 129 12.00 -2.95 -14.11
C SER A 129 12.18 -1.50 -14.55
N VAL A 130 12.31 -1.30 -15.86
CA VAL A 130 12.39 0.04 -16.48
C VAL A 130 11.08 0.82 -16.25
N ALA A 131 9.94 0.15 -16.29
CA ALA A 131 8.64 0.81 -16.10
C ALA A 131 8.52 1.39 -14.67
N VAL A 132 8.95 0.63 -13.63
CA VAL A 132 9.01 1.13 -12.25
C VAL A 132 9.98 2.29 -12.14
N ARG A 133 11.14 2.22 -12.80
CA ARG A 133 12.13 3.30 -12.85
C ARG A 133 11.53 4.62 -13.37
N GLU A 134 10.84 4.57 -14.52
CA GLU A 134 10.19 5.75 -15.10
C GLU A 134 9.12 6.32 -14.14
N GLY A 135 8.37 5.47 -13.46
CA GLY A 135 7.40 5.88 -12.43
C GLY A 135 8.05 6.60 -11.25
N VAL A 136 9.18 6.09 -10.75
CA VAL A 136 9.96 6.71 -9.67
C VAL A 136 10.51 8.07 -10.11
N LEU A 137 11.10 8.14 -11.31
CA LEU A 137 11.64 9.38 -11.85
C LEU A 137 10.56 10.45 -12.01
N LYS A 138 9.39 10.07 -12.50
CA LYS A 138 8.25 10.98 -12.61
C LYS A 138 7.79 11.49 -11.25
N THR A 139 7.76 10.61 -10.25
CA THR A 139 7.42 11.02 -8.88
C THR A 139 8.46 11.97 -8.30
N ILE A 140 9.74 11.72 -8.54
CA ILE A 140 10.83 12.64 -8.14
C ILE A 140 10.62 14.03 -8.76
N GLU A 141 10.36 14.10 -10.07
CA GLU A 141 10.08 15.34 -10.79
C GLU A 141 8.91 16.11 -10.17
N GLN A 142 7.80 15.44 -9.94
CA GLN A 142 6.56 16.01 -9.40
C GLN A 142 6.70 16.48 -7.95
N THR A 143 7.44 15.74 -7.11
CA THR A 143 7.57 16.03 -5.68
C THR A 143 8.70 16.99 -5.33
N ARG A 144 9.65 17.24 -6.25
CA ARG A 144 10.84 18.05 -5.98
C ARG A 144 10.52 19.46 -5.47
N LYS A 145 9.59 20.15 -6.13
CA LYS A 145 9.14 21.49 -5.70
C LYS A 145 8.47 21.42 -4.32
N HIS A 146 7.63 20.43 -4.12
CA HIS A 146 6.93 20.24 -2.84
C HIS A 146 7.91 19.99 -1.68
N PHE A 147 8.91 19.12 -1.86
CA PHE A 147 9.91 18.88 -0.81
C PHE A 147 10.72 20.13 -0.47
N ALA A 148 10.99 21.00 -1.47
CA ALA A 148 11.67 22.27 -1.23
C ALA A 148 10.86 23.26 -0.37
N THR A 149 9.54 23.08 -0.24
CA THR A 149 8.69 23.90 0.65
C THR A 149 8.64 23.38 2.09
N ILE A 150 9.14 22.16 2.34
CA ILE A 150 9.11 21.57 3.68
C ILE A 150 10.35 22.06 4.45
N PRO A 151 10.17 22.78 5.57
CA PRO A 151 11.30 23.29 6.35
C PRO A 151 12.23 22.16 6.82
N GLY A 152 13.53 22.39 6.74
CA GLY A 152 14.55 21.48 7.24
C GLY A 152 14.93 20.32 6.31
N LEU A 153 14.27 20.16 5.16
CA LEU A 153 14.71 19.17 4.18
C LEU A 153 15.77 19.77 3.23
N PRO A 154 16.89 19.04 3.00
CA PRO A 154 17.95 19.52 2.10
C PRO A 154 17.55 19.36 0.62
N PRO A 155 18.13 20.15 -0.28
CA PRO A 155 18.06 19.88 -1.71
C PRO A 155 18.77 18.57 -2.03
N PHE A 156 18.33 17.89 -3.11
CA PHE A 156 18.92 16.63 -3.55
C PHE A 156 19.09 16.58 -5.06
N HIS A 157 20.03 15.76 -5.52
CA HIS A 157 20.35 15.55 -6.93
C HIS A 157 19.95 14.15 -7.38
N PRO A 158 18.82 14.01 -8.10
CA PRO A 158 18.45 12.73 -8.68
C PRO A 158 19.27 12.44 -9.93
N SER A 159 19.74 11.22 -10.07
CA SER A 159 20.44 10.71 -11.25
C SER A 159 19.92 9.33 -11.64
N VAL A 160 20.07 8.99 -12.91
CA VAL A 160 19.69 7.67 -13.44
C VAL A 160 20.92 6.97 -13.93
N TYR A 161 21.17 5.77 -13.45
CA TYR A 161 22.24 4.98 -14.03
C TYR A 161 21.81 4.38 -15.38
N ALA A 162 22.39 4.90 -16.46
CA ALA A 162 22.15 4.48 -17.85
C ALA A 162 23.34 3.76 -18.48
N GLY A 163 24.23 3.16 -17.69
CA GLY A 163 25.43 2.46 -18.19
C GLY A 163 26.64 3.37 -18.44
N GLN A 164 26.61 4.60 -17.92
CA GLN A 164 27.73 5.55 -18.10
C GLN A 164 28.58 5.63 -16.82
N PRO A 165 29.87 5.24 -16.88
CA PRO A 165 30.79 5.26 -15.72
C PRO A 165 30.93 6.63 -15.07
N GLY A 166 30.86 7.71 -15.86
CA GLY A 166 30.94 9.10 -15.35
C GLY A 166 29.84 9.47 -14.36
N GLN A 167 28.64 8.86 -14.48
CA GLN A 167 27.53 9.08 -13.56
C GLN A 167 27.87 8.57 -12.15
N VAL A 168 28.48 7.38 -12.06
CA VAL A 168 28.91 6.79 -10.78
C VAL A 168 30.02 7.61 -10.13
N ARG A 169 30.97 8.14 -10.93
CA ARG A 169 32.04 9.01 -10.42
C ARG A 169 31.48 10.30 -9.83
N ALA A 170 30.58 10.97 -10.57
CA ALA A 170 29.93 12.19 -10.08
C ALA A 170 29.15 11.93 -8.78
N PHE A 171 28.37 10.85 -8.74
CA PHE A 171 27.64 10.41 -7.56
C PHE A 171 28.56 10.18 -6.35
N ALA A 172 29.68 9.49 -6.55
CA ALA A 172 30.60 9.15 -5.45
C ALA A 172 31.37 10.37 -4.91
N ALA A 173 31.74 11.32 -5.78
CA ALA A 173 32.56 12.47 -5.41
C ALA A 173 31.75 13.65 -4.82
N SER A 174 30.45 13.71 -5.03
CA SER A 174 29.60 14.82 -4.59
C SER A 174 29.45 14.87 -3.06
N ASN A 175 29.41 16.07 -2.48
CA ASN A 175 29.07 16.30 -1.07
C ASN A 175 27.56 16.54 -0.86
N ALA A 176 26.79 16.64 -1.93
CA ALA A 176 25.34 16.84 -1.87
C ALA A 176 24.61 15.52 -1.62
N VAL A 177 23.33 15.62 -1.29
CA VAL A 177 22.44 14.46 -1.22
C VAL A 177 22.20 13.94 -2.63
N GLU A 178 22.78 12.79 -2.93
CA GLU A 178 22.72 12.12 -4.21
C GLU A 178 21.74 10.94 -4.16
N VAL A 179 20.83 10.90 -5.11
CA VAL A 179 19.83 9.82 -5.23
C VAL A 179 19.95 9.20 -6.62
N MET A 180 20.58 8.02 -6.71
CA MET A 180 20.75 7.31 -7.98
C MET A 180 19.67 6.25 -8.15
N VAL A 181 18.94 6.28 -9.27
CA VAL A 181 17.93 5.27 -9.59
C VAL A 181 18.51 4.25 -10.56
N MET A 182 18.46 2.96 -10.18
CA MET A 182 19.03 1.85 -10.96
C MET A 182 18.00 0.71 -11.09
N THR A 183 18.00 0.02 -12.21
CA THR A 183 17.31 -1.27 -12.30
C THR A 183 18.24 -2.38 -11.79
N ILE A 184 17.68 -3.41 -11.15
CA ILE A 184 18.46 -4.57 -10.68
C ILE A 184 19.28 -5.19 -11.80
N HIS A 185 18.76 -5.19 -13.03
CA HIS A 185 19.45 -5.74 -14.22
C HIS A 185 20.70 -4.96 -14.63
N SER A 186 20.90 -3.74 -14.11
CA SER A 186 22.05 -2.89 -14.46
C SER A 186 23.37 -3.39 -13.88
N PHE A 187 23.33 -4.29 -12.87
CA PHE A 187 24.52 -4.72 -12.15
C PHE A 187 24.51 -6.20 -11.70
N VAL A 188 23.49 -6.99 -12.06
CA VAL A 188 23.40 -8.44 -11.70
C VAL A 188 24.44 -9.27 -12.43
N ASN A 189 24.68 -9.00 -13.72
CA ASN A 189 25.57 -9.82 -14.56
C ASN A 189 26.97 -9.22 -14.62
N ASP A 190 28.01 -10.07 -14.64
CA ASP A 190 29.41 -9.63 -14.80
C ASP A 190 29.65 -8.95 -16.14
N SER A 191 28.81 -9.21 -17.15
CA SER A 191 28.84 -8.51 -18.43
C SER A 191 28.39 -7.05 -18.36
N ASN A 192 27.78 -6.60 -17.25
CA ASN A 192 27.33 -5.20 -17.10
C ASN A 192 28.51 -4.22 -17.07
N VAL A 193 28.34 -3.06 -17.68
CA VAL A 193 29.36 -2.01 -17.78
C VAL A 193 29.89 -1.58 -16.41
N ILE A 194 29.04 -1.54 -15.40
CA ILE A 194 29.42 -1.12 -14.05
C ILE A 194 30.45 -2.05 -13.38
N ARG A 195 30.51 -3.31 -13.80
CA ARG A 195 31.45 -4.33 -13.30
C ARG A 195 32.73 -4.44 -14.14
N LYS A 196 32.82 -3.70 -15.24
CA LYS A 196 33.98 -3.79 -16.15
C LYS A 196 34.94 -2.62 -15.94
N PRO A 197 36.25 -2.87 -15.91
CA PRO A 197 37.24 -1.80 -15.93
C PRO A 197 37.10 -1.00 -17.22
N ASN A 198 37.30 0.32 -17.14
CA ASN A 198 37.22 1.22 -18.26
C ASN A 198 38.52 1.98 -18.42
N GLU A 199 39.22 1.87 -19.57
CA GLU A 199 40.42 2.62 -19.94
C GLU A 199 41.50 2.71 -18.82
N GLY A 200 41.84 1.59 -18.20
CA GLY A 200 42.83 1.56 -17.11
C GLY A 200 42.33 1.98 -15.73
N ASN A 201 41.03 2.30 -15.59
CA ASN A 201 40.41 2.61 -14.29
C ASN A 201 39.74 1.39 -13.72
N ALA A 202 39.62 1.33 -12.39
CA ALA A 202 38.85 0.31 -11.68
C ALA A 202 37.37 0.29 -12.13
N PRO A 203 36.69 -0.88 -12.06
CA PRO A 203 35.26 -0.95 -12.33
C PRO A 203 34.45 0.08 -11.53
N PRO A 204 33.46 0.76 -12.17
CA PRO A 204 32.66 1.78 -11.50
C PRO A 204 31.98 1.31 -10.21
N ILE A 205 31.63 0.01 -10.10
CA ILE A 205 31.03 -0.57 -8.91
C ILE A 205 31.88 -0.36 -7.65
N HIS A 206 33.23 -0.33 -7.77
CA HIS A 206 34.13 -0.10 -6.65
C HIS A 206 33.94 1.29 -6.01
N LEU A 207 33.51 2.29 -6.79
CA LEU A 207 33.16 3.60 -6.25
C LEU A 207 31.86 3.56 -5.46
N LEU A 208 30.86 2.75 -5.90
CA LEU A 208 29.63 2.54 -5.12
C LEU A 208 29.95 1.78 -3.82
N GLN A 209 30.79 0.77 -3.89
CA GLN A 209 31.25 0.04 -2.70
C GLN A 209 31.91 0.96 -1.67
N ALA A 210 32.75 1.89 -2.15
CA ALA A 210 33.47 2.80 -1.31
C ALA A 210 32.59 3.85 -0.61
N VAL A 211 31.48 4.27 -1.25
CA VAL A 211 30.55 5.23 -0.65
C VAL A 211 29.54 4.62 0.28
N ARG A 212 29.42 3.28 0.34
CA ARG A 212 28.50 2.56 1.20
C ARG A 212 27.07 3.12 1.15
N PRO A 213 26.39 3.01 0.00
CA PRO A 213 25.10 3.66 -0.18
C PRO A 213 24.02 3.04 0.74
N VAL A 214 23.02 3.84 1.14
CA VAL A 214 21.77 3.31 1.65
C VAL A 214 20.94 2.84 0.47
N LEU A 215 20.54 1.57 0.47
CA LEU A 215 19.68 1.01 -0.57
C LEU A 215 18.21 1.24 -0.23
N ILE A 216 17.47 1.72 -1.21
CA ILE A 216 16.01 1.74 -1.19
C ILE A 216 15.53 0.71 -2.20
N LEU A 217 14.93 -0.38 -1.73
CA LEU A 217 14.43 -1.46 -2.58
C LEU A 217 12.91 -1.29 -2.77
N ASP A 218 12.51 -0.90 -3.96
CA ASP A 218 11.09 -0.77 -4.32
C ASP A 218 10.60 -2.10 -4.92
N GLU A 219 9.55 -2.70 -4.34
CA GLU A 219 9.03 -4.04 -4.64
C GLU A 219 10.11 -5.14 -4.53
N PRO A 220 10.74 -5.31 -3.36
CA PRO A 220 11.89 -6.19 -3.13
C PRO A 220 11.61 -7.69 -3.38
N GLN A 221 10.36 -8.15 -3.33
CA GLN A 221 9.99 -9.54 -3.63
C GLN A 221 10.41 -9.98 -5.04
N ASN A 222 10.64 -9.02 -5.95
CA ASN A 222 11.16 -9.27 -7.27
C ASN A 222 12.70 -9.36 -7.32
N MET A 223 13.38 -9.22 -6.16
CA MET A 223 14.84 -9.16 -6.06
C MET A 223 15.42 -10.19 -5.08
N GLU A 224 14.65 -11.21 -4.71
CA GLU A 224 15.02 -12.21 -3.69
C GLU A 224 15.70 -13.48 -4.24
N SER A 225 15.96 -13.59 -5.54
CA SER A 225 16.76 -14.68 -6.06
C SER A 225 18.23 -14.53 -5.61
N GLU A 226 18.90 -15.64 -5.37
CA GLU A 226 20.29 -15.69 -4.88
C GLU A 226 21.22 -14.77 -5.68
N SER A 227 21.17 -14.82 -7.01
CA SER A 227 21.99 -13.95 -7.88
C SER A 227 21.70 -12.46 -7.71
N ARG A 228 20.44 -12.08 -7.42
CA ARG A 228 20.06 -10.68 -7.19
C ARG A 228 20.46 -10.22 -5.80
N VAL A 229 20.32 -11.08 -4.80
CA VAL A 229 20.77 -10.82 -3.44
C VAL A 229 22.28 -10.60 -3.40
N SER A 230 23.06 -11.46 -4.07
CA SER A 230 24.51 -11.29 -4.22
C SER A 230 24.86 -10.00 -4.97
N ALA A 231 24.10 -9.62 -5.99
CA ALA A 231 24.30 -8.35 -6.70
C ALA A 231 24.03 -7.12 -5.82
N LEU A 232 23.03 -7.17 -4.95
CA LEU A 232 22.76 -6.09 -3.97
C LEU A 232 23.91 -5.98 -2.96
N ALA A 233 24.41 -7.11 -2.44
CA ALA A 233 25.55 -7.15 -1.54
C ALA A 233 26.82 -6.61 -2.20
N ALA A 234 27.00 -6.86 -3.52
CA ALA A 234 28.15 -6.33 -4.28
C ALA A 234 28.19 -4.80 -4.36
N LEU A 235 27.14 -4.08 -3.98
CA LEU A 235 27.17 -2.61 -3.83
C LEU A 235 27.75 -2.16 -2.47
N ASN A 236 28.04 -3.07 -1.57
CA ASN A 236 28.54 -2.85 -0.20
C ASN A 236 27.68 -1.82 0.58
N PRO A 237 26.37 -2.05 0.69
CA PRO A 237 25.47 -1.06 1.28
C PRO A 237 25.68 -0.90 2.78
N LEU A 238 25.34 0.29 3.29
CA LEU A 238 25.31 0.56 4.72
C LEU A 238 24.18 -0.21 5.40
N PHE A 239 22.98 -0.14 4.84
CA PHE A 239 21.78 -0.92 5.14
C PHE A 239 20.80 -0.81 3.98
N ALA A 240 19.73 -1.62 3.99
CA ALA A 240 18.68 -1.58 3.00
C ALA A 240 17.31 -1.31 3.62
N LEU A 241 16.55 -0.40 3.01
CA LEU A 241 15.15 -0.12 3.31
C LEU A 241 14.28 -0.74 2.22
N ARG A 242 13.41 -1.64 2.61
CA ARG A 242 12.57 -2.47 1.73
C ARG A 242 11.14 -1.96 1.76
N TYR A 243 10.65 -1.43 0.65
CA TYR A 243 9.29 -0.89 0.53
C TYR A 243 8.43 -1.77 -0.35
N SER A 244 7.37 -2.35 0.21
CA SER A 244 6.40 -3.16 -0.54
C SER A 244 5.01 -3.11 0.09
N ALA A 245 3.99 -3.49 -0.67
CA ALA A 245 2.67 -3.84 -0.13
C ALA A 245 2.59 -5.33 0.24
N THR A 246 3.51 -6.15 -0.31
CA THR A 246 3.51 -7.61 -0.17
C THR A 246 4.95 -8.09 -0.03
N HIS A 247 5.44 -8.20 1.20
CA HIS A 247 6.74 -8.79 1.46
C HIS A 247 6.61 -10.32 1.51
N ARG A 248 7.45 -11.04 0.77
CA ARG A 248 7.59 -12.49 0.97
C ARG A 248 8.32 -12.82 2.26
N ASN A 249 9.41 -12.11 2.50
CA ASN A 249 10.24 -12.22 3.68
C ASN A 249 10.42 -10.81 4.28
N PRO A 250 9.60 -10.41 5.23
CA PRO A 250 9.81 -9.14 5.93
C PRO A 250 11.01 -9.26 6.86
N TYR A 251 12.07 -8.51 6.57
CA TYR A 251 13.22 -8.36 7.45
C TYR A 251 12.98 -7.18 8.38
N ASN A 252 13.09 -7.37 9.70
CA ASN A 252 13.03 -6.28 10.69
C ASN A 252 11.89 -5.29 10.33
N LEU A 253 10.65 -5.73 10.45
CA LEU A 253 9.50 -4.92 10.06
C LEU A 253 9.35 -3.72 11.00
N VAL A 254 9.42 -2.51 10.45
CA VAL A 254 9.37 -1.25 11.22
C VAL A 254 8.05 -0.49 11.10
N TYR A 255 7.30 -0.74 10.05
CA TYR A 255 6.00 -0.11 9.82
C TYR A 255 5.10 -1.00 8.98
N ARG A 256 3.81 -1.02 9.34
CA ARG A 256 2.78 -1.77 8.60
C ARG A 256 1.51 -0.95 8.44
N LEU A 257 1.08 -0.81 7.19
CA LEU A 257 -0.23 -0.28 6.82
C LEU A 257 -0.94 -1.35 5.97
N THR A 258 -1.79 -2.13 6.63
CA THR A 258 -2.51 -3.23 5.99
C THR A 258 -3.57 -2.75 5.00
N PRO A 259 -4.09 -3.62 4.10
CA PRO A 259 -5.25 -3.31 3.26
C PRO A 259 -6.47 -2.86 4.08
N PHE A 260 -6.70 -3.47 5.23
CA PHE A 260 -7.78 -3.10 6.15
C PHE A 260 -7.58 -1.69 6.75
N ASP A 261 -6.35 -1.39 7.20
CA ASP A 261 -6.03 -0.06 7.73
C ASP A 261 -6.20 1.03 6.67
N ALA A 262 -5.71 0.76 5.45
CA ALA A 262 -5.84 1.70 4.34
C ALA A 262 -7.31 1.92 3.94
N TYR A 263 -8.11 0.84 3.93
CA TYR A 263 -9.55 0.93 3.70
C TYR A 263 -10.25 1.73 4.80
N ARG A 264 -10.02 1.40 6.07
CA ARG A 264 -10.66 2.05 7.22
C ARG A 264 -10.34 3.55 7.32
N GLN A 265 -9.12 3.92 6.95
CA GLN A 265 -8.69 5.32 6.93
C GLN A 265 -9.13 6.07 5.66
N GLY A 266 -9.85 5.42 4.75
CA GLY A 266 -10.28 6.04 3.49
C GLY A 266 -9.13 6.43 2.57
N LEU A 267 -7.99 5.74 2.63
CA LEU A 267 -6.78 6.03 1.86
C LEU A 267 -6.79 5.41 0.46
N VAL A 268 -7.70 4.47 0.24
CA VAL A 268 -7.88 3.73 -1.01
C VAL A 268 -9.33 3.67 -1.42
N LYS A 269 -9.59 3.45 -2.72
CA LYS A 269 -10.95 3.23 -3.23
C LYS A 269 -11.53 1.93 -2.69
N ARG A 270 -12.84 1.93 -2.45
CA ARG A 270 -13.62 0.71 -2.19
C ARG A 270 -13.71 -0.14 -3.45
N LEU A 271 -13.78 -1.45 -3.27
CA LEU A 271 -13.86 -2.38 -4.39
C LEU A 271 -15.29 -2.84 -4.64
N GLU A 272 -15.68 -2.88 -5.91
CA GLU A 272 -16.86 -3.59 -6.38
C GLU A 272 -16.50 -4.52 -7.55
N VAL A 273 -17.12 -5.68 -7.62
CA VAL A 273 -16.85 -6.69 -8.64
C VAL A 273 -18.11 -7.00 -9.44
N GLY A 274 -18.02 -6.83 -10.76
CA GLY A 274 -18.99 -7.35 -11.72
C GLY A 274 -18.40 -8.59 -12.39
N ALA A 275 -19.06 -9.72 -12.25
CA ALA A 275 -18.63 -10.96 -12.88
C ALA A 275 -19.48 -11.25 -14.13
N ALA A 276 -18.83 -11.61 -15.22
CA ALA A 276 -19.46 -12.25 -16.37
C ALA A 276 -18.93 -13.68 -16.46
N ILE A 277 -19.78 -14.63 -16.24
CA ILE A 277 -19.44 -16.05 -16.27
C ILE A 277 -20.40 -16.77 -17.24
N GLU A 278 -19.87 -17.81 -17.84
CA GLU A 278 -20.70 -18.79 -18.52
C GLU A 278 -21.32 -19.69 -17.47
N GLU A 279 -22.65 -19.80 -17.46
CA GLU A 279 -23.30 -20.89 -16.74
C GLU A 279 -22.90 -22.19 -17.42
N GLU A 280 -22.53 -23.23 -16.64
CA GLU A 280 -22.17 -24.54 -17.19
C GLU A 280 -23.25 -25.01 -18.17
N ASN A 281 -23.00 -24.84 -19.45
CA ASN A 281 -23.95 -25.18 -20.50
C ASN A 281 -23.62 -26.58 -21.01
N ALA A 282 -24.40 -27.54 -20.53
CA ALA A 282 -24.24 -28.94 -20.93
C ALA A 282 -24.67 -29.26 -22.40
N ASN A 283 -25.12 -28.25 -23.14
CA ASN A 283 -25.56 -28.45 -24.52
C ASN A 283 -24.43 -28.36 -25.55
N LEU A 284 -23.21 -27.96 -25.14
CA LEU A 284 -22.03 -27.93 -26.00
C LEU A 284 -20.93 -28.83 -25.45
N PRO A 285 -20.22 -29.60 -26.33
CA PRO A 285 -19.13 -30.46 -25.91
C PRO A 285 -17.92 -29.59 -25.52
N PHE A 286 -17.80 -29.27 -24.22
CA PHE A 286 -16.67 -28.50 -23.70
C PHE A 286 -15.43 -29.37 -23.54
N VAL A 287 -14.31 -28.95 -24.12
CA VAL A 287 -12.99 -29.59 -23.96
C VAL A 287 -11.95 -28.48 -23.80
N ARG A 288 -11.20 -28.48 -22.66
CA ARG A 288 -10.04 -27.62 -22.44
C ARG A 288 -8.79 -28.48 -22.18
N LEU A 289 -7.70 -28.19 -22.87
CA LEU A 289 -6.42 -28.87 -22.67
C LEU A 289 -5.62 -28.19 -21.55
N GLU A 290 -5.51 -28.86 -20.39
CA GLU A 290 -4.72 -28.33 -19.25
C GLU A 290 -3.21 -28.63 -19.39
N GLY A 291 -2.86 -29.84 -19.78
CA GLY A 291 -1.46 -30.23 -19.84
C GLY A 291 -1.21 -31.48 -20.64
N ILE A 292 0.05 -31.66 -21.04
CA ILE A 292 0.55 -32.85 -21.77
C ILE A 292 1.75 -33.36 -21.00
N GLU A 293 1.72 -34.67 -20.70
CA GLU A 293 2.79 -35.36 -19.96
C GLU A 293 3.38 -36.47 -20.83
N SER A 294 4.69 -36.63 -20.72
CA SER A 294 5.40 -37.77 -21.36
C SER A 294 5.87 -38.76 -20.30
N VAL A 295 5.33 -39.97 -20.32
CA VAL A 295 5.75 -41.06 -19.43
C VAL A 295 6.17 -42.25 -20.27
N LYS A 296 7.42 -42.69 -20.12
CA LYS A 296 8.02 -43.81 -20.86
C LYS A 296 7.80 -43.70 -22.38
N ARG A 297 8.04 -42.54 -22.96
CA ARG A 297 7.84 -42.19 -24.39
C ARG A 297 6.38 -42.22 -24.90
N THR A 298 5.41 -42.32 -24.03
CA THR A 298 4.01 -42.23 -24.41
C THR A 298 3.47 -40.88 -23.92
N LEU A 299 2.89 -40.07 -24.83
CA LEU A 299 2.23 -38.81 -24.51
C LEU A 299 0.83 -39.09 -24.00
N SER A 300 0.45 -38.33 -22.97
CA SER A 300 -0.92 -38.28 -22.45
C SER A 300 -1.32 -36.84 -22.17
N ALA A 301 -2.55 -36.52 -22.49
CA ALA A 301 -3.10 -35.18 -22.27
C ALA A 301 -4.11 -35.18 -21.13
N THR A 302 -4.08 -34.14 -20.28
CA THR A 302 -5.13 -33.91 -19.31
C THR A 302 -6.05 -32.85 -19.88
N VAL A 303 -7.31 -33.20 -20.06
CA VAL A 303 -8.35 -32.28 -20.53
C VAL A 303 -9.44 -32.10 -19.49
N ILE A 304 -10.01 -30.92 -19.38
CA ILE A 304 -11.22 -30.69 -18.62
C ILE A 304 -12.42 -30.84 -19.54
N VAL A 305 -13.37 -31.69 -19.14
CA VAL A 305 -14.58 -32.03 -19.88
C VAL A 305 -15.80 -32.19 -18.94
N ASP A 306 -16.97 -32.10 -19.49
CA ASP A 306 -18.23 -32.31 -18.75
C ASP A 306 -18.55 -33.82 -18.70
N VAL A 307 -18.50 -34.39 -17.49
CA VAL A 307 -18.71 -35.82 -17.24
C VAL A 307 -20.07 -36.04 -16.58
N GLN A 308 -20.85 -36.97 -17.12
CA GLN A 308 -22.14 -37.37 -16.53
C GLN A 308 -21.94 -38.49 -15.51
N SER A 309 -22.47 -38.29 -14.30
CA SER A 309 -22.48 -39.31 -13.25
C SER A 309 -23.56 -40.36 -13.51
N THR A 310 -23.50 -41.45 -12.76
CA THR A 310 -24.56 -42.48 -12.80
C THR A 310 -25.95 -42.01 -12.34
N SER A 311 -25.98 -40.90 -11.59
CA SER A 311 -27.24 -40.22 -11.18
C SER A 311 -27.75 -39.21 -12.21
N GLY A 312 -27.11 -39.12 -13.38
CA GLY A 312 -27.48 -38.16 -14.44
C GLY A 312 -26.92 -36.75 -14.26
N LYS A 313 -26.31 -36.44 -13.11
CA LYS A 313 -25.71 -35.11 -12.85
C LYS A 313 -24.47 -34.91 -13.70
N ILE A 314 -24.39 -33.82 -14.42
CA ILE A 314 -23.22 -33.39 -15.20
C ILE A 314 -22.32 -32.52 -14.33
N SER A 315 -21.01 -32.72 -14.43
CA SER A 315 -20.01 -31.91 -13.73
C SER A 315 -18.71 -31.86 -14.50
N ARG A 316 -18.09 -30.69 -14.56
CA ARG A 316 -16.83 -30.42 -15.24
C ARG A 316 -15.66 -30.98 -14.44
N LYS A 317 -14.85 -31.86 -15.06
CA LYS A 317 -13.76 -32.62 -14.39
C LYS A 317 -12.56 -32.81 -15.30
N PRO A 318 -11.35 -32.93 -14.73
CA PRO A 318 -10.16 -33.32 -15.45
C PRO A 318 -10.24 -34.81 -15.83
N VAL A 319 -9.91 -35.12 -17.09
CA VAL A 319 -9.85 -36.46 -17.63
C VAL A 319 -8.51 -36.66 -18.36
N LYS A 320 -7.80 -37.74 -18.06
CA LYS A 320 -6.55 -38.08 -18.73
C LYS A 320 -6.83 -38.87 -19.99
N LEU A 321 -6.29 -38.41 -21.12
CA LEU A 321 -6.46 -38.97 -22.46
C LEU A 321 -5.14 -39.57 -23.00
N LYS A 322 -5.27 -40.64 -23.75
CA LYS A 322 -4.24 -41.24 -24.53
C LYS A 322 -4.67 -41.30 -25.98
N LEU A 323 -3.74 -41.58 -26.89
CA LEU A 323 -4.03 -41.84 -28.31
C LEU A 323 -5.12 -42.93 -28.47
N GLY A 324 -6.17 -42.63 -29.23
CA GLY A 324 -7.31 -43.50 -29.43
C GLY A 324 -8.40 -43.44 -28.37
N ASP A 325 -8.24 -42.69 -27.29
CA ASP A 325 -9.29 -42.52 -26.27
C ASP A 325 -10.47 -41.77 -26.85
N ASP A 326 -11.68 -42.24 -26.54
CA ASP A 326 -12.97 -41.70 -26.97
C ASP A 326 -13.63 -40.97 -25.81
N LEU A 327 -13.92 -39.67 -25.99
CA LEU A 327 -14.54 -38.86 -24.97
C LEU A 327 -15.99 -39.27 -24.64
N VAL A 328 -16.74 -39.85 -25.58
CA VAL A 328 -18.07 -40.38 -25.27
C VAL A 328 -17.98 -41.44 -24.16
N LYS A 329 -17.01 -42.35 -24.26
CA LYS A 329 -16.80 -43.41 -23.28
C LYS A 329 -16.31 -42.87 -21.92
N LYS A 330 -15.45 -41.85 -21.95
CA LYS A 330 -14.89 -41.25 -20.73
C LYS A 330 -15.89 -40.38 -19.99
N THR A 331 -16.74 -39.63 -20.73
CA THR A 331 -17.68 -38.67 -20.16
C THR A 331 -19.09 -39.23 -19.96
N LYS A 332 -19.43 -40.35 -20.63
CA LYS A 332 -20.78 -40.96 -20.74
C LYS A 332 -21.79 -40.01 -21.39
N ARG A 333 -21.33 -39.14 -22.28
CA ARG A 333 -22.18 -38.14 -22.98
C ARG A 333 -22.01 -38.27 -24.50
N LEU A 334 -23.14 -38.38 -25.18
CA LEU A 334 -23.14 -38.50 -26.65
C LEU A 334 -22.76 -37.19 -27.36
N ASP A 335 -22.83 -36.03 -26.66
CA ASP A 335 -22.42 -34.75 -27.23
C ASP A 335 -20.94 -34.72 -27.64
N TYR A 336 -20.11 -35.63 -27.10
CA TYR A 336 -18.71 -35.80 -27.49
C TYR A 336 -18.51 -36.77 -28.64
N ASP A 337 -19.56 -37.11 -29.42
CA ASP A 337 -19.40 -37.95 -30.61
C ASP A 337 -18.39 -37.35 -31.60
N GLY A 338 -17.48 -38.15 -32.09
CA GLY A 338 -16.36 -37.73 -32.94
C GLY A 338 -15.13 -37.20 -32.18
N PHE A 339 -15.19 -36.99 -30.88
CA PHE A 339 -14.01 -36.60 -30.07
C PHE A 339 -13.19 -37.84 -29.67
N VAL A 340 -12.61 -38.53 -30.65
CA VAL A 340 -11.63 -39.59 -30.45
C VAL A 340 -10.25 -39.03 -30.67
N VAL A 341 -9.30 -39.24 -29.73
CA VAL A 341 -7.95 -38.69 -29.82
C VAL A 341 -7.20 -39.28 -31.04
N ALA A 342 -6.99 -38.45 -32.04
CA ALA A 342 -6.27 -38.81 -33.26
C ALA A 342 -4.76 -38.60 -33.15
N GLU A 343 -4.35 -37.57 -32.39
CA GLU A 343 -2.95 -37.20 -32.20
C GLU A 343 -2.75 -36.45 -30.86
N ILE A 344 -1.62 -36.72 -30.17
CA ILE A 344 -1.13 -35.92 -29.06
C ILE A 344 0.28 -35.47 -29.39
N SER A 345 0.49 -34.16 -29.51
CA SER A 345 1.80 -33.52 -29.63
C SER A 345 2.21 -32.90 -28.26
N PHE A 346 3.39 -32.27 -28.17
CA PHE A 346 3.80 -31.58 -26.95
C PHE A 346 3.00 -30.29 -26.68
N ASP A 347 2.35 -29.75 -27.73
CA ASP A 347 1.68 -28.45 -27.65
C ASP A 347 0.17 -28.51 -27.95
N TYR A 348 -0.34 -29.64 -28.48
CA TYR A 348 -1.76 -29.77 -28.84
C TYR A 348 -2.28 -31.21 -28.77
N VAL A 349 -3.60 -31.33 -28.74
CA VAL A 349 -4.36 -32.57 -28.97
C VAL A 349 -5.27 -32.39 -30.17
N ARG A 350 -5.27 -33.33 -31.10
CA ARG A 350 -6.18 -33.36 -32.26
C ARG A 350 -7.14 -34.54 -32.14
N PHE A 351 -8.40 -34.29 -32.44
CA PHE A 351 -9.46 -35.28 -32.44
C PHE A 351 -9.85 -35.66 -33.85
N THR A 352 -10.48 -36.83 -33.99
CA THR A 352 -10.91 -37.37 -35.31
C THR A 352 -11.92 -36.53 -36.05
N ASN A 353 -12.69 -35.69 -35.33
CA ASN A 353 -13.61 -34.71 -35.90
C ASN A 353 -12.91 -33.43 -36.44
N GLY A 354 -11.57 -33.42 -36.48
CA GLY A 354 -10.77 -32.29 -36.97
C GLY A 354 -10.53 -31.20 -35.94
N VAL A 355 -11.11 -31.27 -34.75
CA VAL A 355 -10.86 -30.30 -33.68
C VAL A 355 -9.44 -30.46 -33.14
N GLU A 356 -8.67 -29.40 -33.16
CA GLU A 356 -7.35 -29.30 -32.58
C GLU A 356 -7.37 -28.30 -31.44
N ILE A 357 -6.89 -28.69 -30.26
CA ILE A 357 -6.84 -27.86 -29.08
C ILE A 357 -5.39 -27.73 -28.64
N VAL A 358 -4.85 -26.53 -28.69
CA VAL A 358 -3.50 -26.20 -28.19
C VAL A 358 -3.50 -26.17 -26.67
N LYS A 359 -2.33 -26.33 -26.05
CA LYS A 359 -2.17 -26.29 -24.60
C LYS A 359 -2.71 -24.96 -24.02
N GLY A 360 -3.62 -25.07 -23.06
CA GLY A 360 -4.35 -23.92 -22.50
C GLY A 360 -5.55 -23.44 -23.35
N GLY A 361 -5.75 -24.00 -24.55
CA GLY A 361 -6.91 -23.72 -25.42
C GLY A 361 -8.13 -24.57 -25.04
N GLU A 362 -9.29 -24.13 -25.52
CA GLU A 362 -10.58 -24.79 -25.29
C GLU A 362 -11.50 -24.73 -26.50
N THR A 363 -12.50 -25.59 -26.51
CA THR A 363 -13.61 -25.57 -27.47
C THR A 363 -14.94 -25.79 -26.76
N GLY A 364 -16.05 -25.37 -27.38
CA GLY A 364 -17.38 -25.47 -26.78
C GLY A 364 -17.64 -24.46 -25.65
N SER A 365 -16.79 -23.45 -25.49
CA SER A 365 -17.00 -22.33 -24.54
C SER A 365 -17.69 -21.15 -25.22
N GLN A 366 -18.37 -20.36 -24.43
CA GLN A 366 -18.93 -19.08 -24.85
C GLN A 366 -17.99 -17.90 -24.51
N ARG A 367 -16.69 -18.13 -24.57
CA ARG A 367 -15.67 -17.17 -24.19
C ARG A 367 -15.88 -15.79 -24.85
N GLU A 368 -16.19 -15.76 -26.11
CA GLU A 368 -16.48 -14.51 -26.83
C GLU A 368 -17.69 -13.78 -26.25
N ALA A 369 -18.79 -14.48 -25.94
CA ALA A 369 -19.96 -13.88 -25.29
C ALA A 369 -19.66 -13.38 -23.89
N VAL A 370 -18.82 -14.08 -23.14
CA VAL A 370 -18.33 -13.62 -21.82
C VAL A 370 -17.50 -12.35 -21.97
N MET A 371 -16.57 -12.32 -22.93
CA MET A 371 -15.74 -11.12 -23.20
C MET A 371 -16.62 -9.94 -23.65
N GLU A 372 -17.59 -10.17 -24.52
CA GLU A 372 -18.56 -9.14 -24.95
C GLU A 372 -19.33 -8.58 -23.76
N ALA A 373 -19.83 -9.44 -22.88
CA ALA A 373 -20.54 -9.03 -21.68
C ALA A 373 -19.67 -8.21 -20.70
N GLN A 374 -18.39 -8.58 -20.54
CA GLN A 374 -17.43 -7.86 -19.70
C GLN A 374 -17.10 -6.47 -20.28
N ILE A 375 -16.83 -6.41 -21.58
CA ILE A 375 -16.50 -5.16 -22.25
C ILE A 375 -17.72 -4.21 -22.20
N ARG A 376 -18.92 -4.72 -22.54
CA ARG A 376 -20.16 -3.95 -22.47
C ARG A 376 -20.41 -3.42 -21.07
N PHE A 377 -20.33 -4.27 -20.06
CA PHE A 377 -20.48 -3.88 -18.65
C PHE A 377 -19.48 -2.77 -18.28
N THR A 378 -18.21 -2.91 -18.67
CA THR A 378 -17.18 -1.92 -18.35
C THR A 378 -17.43 -0.57 -18.99
N VAL A 379 -17.85 -0.55 -20.28
CA VAL A 379 -18.17 0.69 -21.01
C VAL A 379 -19.40 1.38 -20.40
N GLU A 380 -20.47 0.63 -20.10
CA GLU A 380 -21.67 1.17 -19.46
C GLU A 380 -21.37 1.75 -18.07
N GLN A 381 -20.58 1.02 -17.26
CA GLN A 381 -20.16 1.52 -15.95
C GLN A 381 -19.27 2.76 -16.05
N HIS A 382 -18.43 2.85 -17.07
CA HIS A 382 -17.61 4.04 -17.33
C HIS A 382 -18.48 5.27 -17.51
N PHE A 383 -19.45 5.22 -18.43
CA PHE A 383 -20.32 6.35 -18.71
C PHE A 383 -21.20 6.71 -17.52
N ARG A 384 -21.78 5.71 -16.86
CA ARG A 384 -22.60 5.91 -15.67
C ARG A 384 -21.80 6.59 -14.55
N LYS A 385 -20.57 6.14 -14.32
CA LYS A 385 -19.69 6.67 -13.27
C LYS A 385 -19.24 8.08 -13.61
N GLN A 386 -18.83 8.35 -14.86
CA GLN A 386 -18.45 9.70 -15.30
C GLN A 386 -19.61 10.69 -15.13
N LYS A 387 -20.82 10.31 -15.54
CA LYS A 387 -22.02 11.13 -15.35
C LYS A 387 -22.31 11.39 -13.89
N ARG A 388 -22.32 10.33 -13.05
CA ARG A 388 -22.58 10.43 -11.61
C ARG A 388 -21.60 11.37 -10.91
N ILE A 389 -20.30 11.23 -11.16
CA ILE A 389 -19.27 12.08 -10.57
C ILE A 389 -19.47 13.54 -10.96
N ARG A 390 -19.81 13.81 -12.21
CA ARG A 390 -20.12 15.16 -12.69
C ARG A 390 -21.38 15.71 -12.04
N ASP A 391 -22.45 14.92 -11.96
CA ASP A 391 -23.72 15.33 -11.33
C ASP A 391 -23.51 15.67 -9.83
N MET A 392 -22.50 15.10 -9.19
CA MET A 392 -22.07 15.44 -7.82
C MET A 392 -21.18 16.70 -7.75
N GLY A 393 -20.87 17.33 -8.87
CA GLY A 393 -20.07 18.56 -8.94
C GLY A 393 -18.55 18.37 -8.93
N PHE A 394 -18.04 17.15 -9.10
CA PHE A 394 -16.59 16.88 -9.15
C PHE A 394 -16.04 16.90 -10.58
N ASN A 395 -14.88 17.53 -10.76
CA ASN A 395 -14.16 17.55 -12.04
C ASN A 395 -13.17 16.37 -12.14
N VAL A 396 -13.68 15.17 -12.09
CA VAL A 396 -12.85 13.96 -12.13
C VAL A 396 -13.11 13.21 -13.43
N LYS A 397 -12.07 13.03 -14.24
CA LYS A 397 -12.13 12.22 -15.45
C LYS A 397 -11.95 10.75 -15.07
N VAL A 398 -12.90 9.92 -15.50
CA VAL A 398 -12.86 8.46 -15.31
C VAL A 398 -11.95 7.83 -16.35
N LEU A 399 -11.10 6.89 -15.93
CA LEU A 399 -10.30 6.03 -16.80
C LEU A 399 -10.69 4.56 -16.58
N SER A 400 -10.73 3.79 -17.66
CA SER A 400 -10.95 2.34 -17.63
C SER A 400 -9.76 1.60 -18.21
N LEU A 401 -9.28 0.58 -17.48
CA LEU A 401 -8.13 -0.23 -17.84
C LEU A 401 -8.57 -1.64 -18.24
N PHE A 402 -8.14 -2.11 -19.41
CA PHE A 402 -8.42 -3.44 -19.92
C PHE A 402 -7.13 -4.27 -19.96
N PHE A 403 -7.13 -5.40 -19.27
CA PHE A 403 -6.10 -6.42 -19.39
C PHE A 403 -6.54 -7.48 -20.37
N ILE A 404 -5.89 -7.51 -21.54
CA ILE A 404 -6.23 -8.40 -22.65
C ILE A 404 -5.36 -9.66 -22.69
N ASP A 405 -5.83 -10.70 -23.33
CA ASP A 405 -5.20 -11.99 -23.46
C ASP A 405 -4.07 -12.02 -24.51
N SER A 406 -4.25 -11.30 -25.60
CA SER A 406 -3.24 -11.20 -26.66
C SER A 406 -3.21 -9.82 -27.31
N VAL A 407 -2.06 -9.41 -27.78
CA VAL A 407 -1.87 -8.13 -28.47
C VAL A 407 -2.60 -8.15 -29.82
N ALA A 408 -2.66 -9.30 -30.49
CA ALA A 408 -3.32 -9.47 -31.78
C ALA A 408 -4.84 -9.25 -31.70
N SER A 409 -5.49 -9.65 -30.59
CA SER A 409 -6.94 -9.47 -30.38
C SER A 409 -7.38 -7.99 -30.34
N PHE A 410 -6.43 -7.08 -30.15
CA PHE A 410 -6.71 -5.64 -30.14
C PHE A 410 -6.08 -4.89 -31.33
N ARG A 411 -4.85 -5.22 -31.73
CA ARG A 411 -4.13 -4.44 -32.76
C ARG A 411 -4.50 -4.78 -34.20
N ASN A 412 -4.89 -6.01 -34.46
CA ASN A 412 -5.35 -6.37 -35.78
C ASN A 412 -6.63 -5.61 -36.15
N GLU A 413 -6.83 -5.32 -37.42
CA GLU A 413 -8.05 -4.65 -37.90
C GLU A 413 -9.30 -5.47 -37.59
N ASP A 414 -9.19 -6.79 -37.66
CA ASP A 414 -10.20 -7.80 -37.35
C ASP A 414 -10.11 -8.32 -35.90
N GLY A 415 -9.33 -7.66 -35.05
CA GLY A 415 -9.10 -8.09 -33.68
C GLY A 415 -10.37 -8.13 -32.81
N LEU A 416 -10.67 -9.28 -32.24
CA LEU A 416 -11.92 -9.55 -31.51
C LEU A 416 -12.21 -8.51 -30.43
N VAL A 417 -11.22 -8.26 -29.53
CA VAL A 417 -11.39 -7.30 -28.41
C VAL A 417 -11.67 -5.89 -28.92
N ARG A 418 -10.98 -5.48 -29.99
CA ARG A 418 -11.20 -4.18 -30.62
C ARG A 418 -12.61 -4.06 -31.21
N ALA A 419 -13.06 -5.07 -31.95
CA ALA A 419 -14.40 -5.09 -32.55
C ALA A 419 -15.49 -5.04 -31.48
N LEU A 420 -15.37 -5.84 -30.40
CA LEU A 420 -16.31 -5.86 -29.30
C LEU A 420 -16.34 -4.54 -28.54
N PHE A 421 -15.18 -3.89 -28.35
CA PHE A 421 -15.11 -2.58 -27.71
C PHE A 421 -15.80 -1.50 -28.56
N ILE A 422 -15.50 -1.43 -29.85
CA ILE A 422 -16.14 -0.46 -30.76
C ILE A 422 -17.67 -0.62 -30.74
N LYS A 423 -18.15 -1.86 -30.84
CA LYS A 423 -19.59 -2.16 -30.77
C LYS A 423 -20.20 -1.69 -29.45
N ALA A 424 -19.61 -2.07 -28.31
CA ALA A 424 -20.10 -1.70 -26.97
C ALA A 424 -20.09 -0.18 -26.74
N PHE A 425 -19.04 0.51 -27.22
CA PHE A 425 -18.92 1.97 -27.11
C PHE A 425 -19.98 2.66 -27.91
N ASP A 426 -20.16 2.30 -29.22
CA ASP A 426 -21.09 2.94 -30.13
C ASP A 426 -22.55 2.71 -29.72
N GLU A 427 -22.88 1.55 -29.14
CA GLU A 427 -24.20 1.29 -28.56
C GLU A 427 -24.43 2.14 -27.30
N ALA A 428 -23.49 2.15 -26.36
CA ALA A 428 -23.68 2.79 -25.07
C ALA A 428 -23.64 4.32 -25.13
N LYS A 429 -22.82 4.94 -26.01
CA LYS A 429 -22.65 6.40 -26.11
C LYS A 429 -23.94 7.12 -26.44
N LEU A 430 -24.92 6.44 -27.09
CA LEU A 430 -26.19 7.04 -27.51
C LEU A 430 -27.00 7.57 -26.30
N ALA A 431 -26.87 6.96 -25.15
CA ALA A 431 -27.53 7.40 -23.92
C ALA A 431 -26.82 8.57 -23.19
N TYR A 432 -25.63 8.98 -23.65
CA TYR A 432 -24.79 9.96 -22.97
C TYR A 432 -24.40 11.08 -23.95
N PRO A 433 -25.03 12.28 -23.86
CA PRO A 433 -24.84 13.37 -24.82
C PRO A 433 -23.37 13.78 -25.04
N GLU A 434 -22.56 13.77 -23.99
CA GLU A 434 -21.15 14.16 -24.01
C GLU A 434 -20.23 13.20 -24.79
N TRP A 435 -20.71 11.99 -25.06
CA TRP A 435 -19.96 10.97 -25.80
C TRP A 435 -20.46 10.74 -27.24
N ARG A 436 -21.61 11.32 -27.60
CA ARG A 436 -22.26 11.06 -28.91
C ARG A 436 -21.35 11.37 -30.08
N GLU A 437 -20.64 12.49 -30.03
CA GLU A 437 -19.76 12.96 -31.10
C GLU A 437 -18.38 12.27 -31.08
N ARG A 438 -18.07 11.49 -30.01
CA ARG A 438 -16.80 10.82 -29.89
C ARG A 438 -16.78 9.51 -30.68
N SER A 439 -15.64 9.23 -31.33
CA SER A 439 -15.41 7.91 -31.93
C SER A 439 -14.73 6.97 -30.96
N ALA A 440 -15.01 5.66 -31.05
CA ALA A 440 -14.34 4.65 -30.24
C ALA A 440 -12.82 4.67 -30.43
N MET A 441 -12.34 5.10 -31.60
CA MET A 441 -10.90 5.14 -31.92
C MET A 441 -10.16 6.29 -31.25
N GLU A 442 -10.79 7.44 -31.04
CA GLU A 442 -10.12 8.58 -30.40
C GLU A 442 -10.07 8.48 -28.88
N VAL A 443 -10.97 7.67 -28.26
CA VAL A 443 -11.08 7.54 -26.81
C VAL A 443 -10.28 6.38 -26.25
N GLN A 444 -9.62 5.60 -27.10
CA GLN A 444 -8.81 4.44 -26.71
C GLN A 444 -7.33 4.68 -26.93
N ALA A 445 -6.51 4.07 -26.10
CA ALA A 445 -5.06 3.97 -26.29
C ALA A 445 -4.57 2.60 -25.81
N SER A 446 -3.42 2.17 -26.31
CA SER A 446 -2.86 0.87 -25.95
C SER A 446 -1.42 0.97 -25.52
N TYR A 447 -1.04 0.12 -24.55
CA TYR A 447 0.35 -0.01 -24.12
C TYR A 447 0.75 -1.48 -24.02
N PHE A 448 1.68 -1.89 -24.90
CA PHE A 448 2.21 -3.24 -24.93
C PHE A 448 3.74 -3.23 -24.78
N ALA A 449 4.27 -4.15 -23.97
CA ALA A 449 5.71 -4.22 -23.73
C ALA A 449 6.49 -4.47 -25.03
N SER A 450 7.51 -3.66 -25.24
CA SER A 450 8.41 -3.77 -26.38
C SER A 450 9.85 -3.92 -25.92
N LYS A 451 10.64 -4.74 -26.64
CA LYS A 451 12.10 -4.75 -26.52
C LYS A 451 12.68 -3.93 -27.66
N VAL A 452 13.60 -3.05 -27.33
CA VAL A 452 14.45 -2.40 -28.34
C VAL A 452 15.65 -3.31 -28.56
N ASN A 453 15.83 -3.79 -29.80
CA ASN A 453 17.04 -4.56 -30.14
C ASN A 453 18.26 -3.64 -30.26
N LYS A 454 19.46 -4.23 -30.39
CA LYS A 454 20.73 -3.47 -30.52
C LYS A 454 20.79 -2.52 -31.74
N LYS A 455 19.82 -2.64 -32.68
CA LYS A 455 19.72 -1.78 -33.87
C LYS A 455 18.69 -0.67 -33.70
N GLY A 456 18.10 -0.48 -32.49
CA GLY A 456 17.08 0.53 -32.23
C GLY A 456 15.67 0.13 -32.72
N GLU A 457 15.44 -1.10 -33.14
CA GLU A 457 14.13 -1.58 -33.58
C GLU A 457 13.32 -2.05 -32.38
N VAL A 458 12.09 -1.57 -32.26
CA VAL A 458 11.15 -1.93 -31.21
C VAL A 458 10.45 -3.24 -31.58
N THR A 459 10.69 -4.30 -30.82
CA THR A 459 9.96 -5.57 -30.95
C THR A 459 9.02 -5.75 -29.78
N VAL A 460 7.73 -5.96 -30.03
CA VAL A 460 6.74 -6.35 -29.02
C VAL A 460 6.87 -7.86 -28.77
N PHE A 461 6.66 -8.32 -27.56
CA PHE A 461 6.90 -9.70 -27.14
C PHE A 461 6.12 -10.78 -27.94
N ASP A 462 5.03 -10.40 -28.68
CA ASP A 462 4.15 -11.33 -29.41
C ASP A 462 4.04 -11.04 -30.91
N LYS A 463 5.18 -10.88 -31.63
CA LYS A 463 5.32 -10.72 -33.09
C LYS A 463 5.36 -9.28 -33.64
N PRO A 464 5.89 -9.13 -34.88
CA PRO A 464 6.42 -7.86 -35.39
C PRO A 464 5.31 -6.83 -35.55
N VAL A 465 5.65 -5.62 -35.13
CA VAL A 465 4.74 -4.52 -34.95
C VAL A 465 5.21 -3.36 -35.76
N ALA A 466 4.28 -2.50 -36.15
CA ALA A 466 4.48 -1.25 -36.82
C ALA A 466 5.46 -1.37 -38.00
N THR A 467 4.93 -1.73 -39.12
CA THR A 467 5.67 -1.82 -40.38
C THR A 467 5.91 -0.44 -40.98
N THR A 468 5.04 0.53 -40.64
CA THR A 468 5.12 1.90 -41.18
C THR A 468 5.68 2.89 -40.15
N LYS A 469 6.19 4.03 -40.65
CA LYS A 469 6.68 5.14 -39.80
C LYS A 469 5.57 5.74 -38.96
N ASP A 470 4.38 5.91 -39.56
CA ASP A 470 3.21 6.51 -38.92
C ASP A 470 2.70 5.68 -37.74
N GLU A 471 2.73 4.34 -37.84
CA GLU A 471 2.38 3.44 -36.76
C GLU A 471 3.38 3.52 -35.62
N ARG A 472 4.69 3.66 -35.89
CA ARG A 472 5.70 3.83 -34.84
C ARG A 472 5.53 5.13 -34.12
N ASP A 473 5.25 6.21 -34.83
CA ASP A 473 5.03 7.54 -34.25
C ASP A 473 3.73 7.58 -33.42
N ALA A 474 2.69 6.83 -33.83
CA ALA A 474 1.46 6.65 -33.06
C ALA A 474 1.72 5.90 -31.75
N GLN A 475 2.47 4.77 -31.80
CA GLN A 475 2.85 4.02 -30.62
C GLN A 475 3.72 4.83 -29.65
N ALA A 476 4.64 5.63 -30.16
CA ALA A 476 5.47 6.50 -29.33
C ALA A 476 4.60 7.56 -28.62
N ARG A 477 3.61 8.13 -29.29
CA ARG A 477 2.65 9.08 -28.71
C ARG A 477 1.78 8.44 -27.63
N GLU A 478 1.26 7.23 -27.86
CA GLU A 478 0.49 6.46 -26.87
C GLU A 478 1.36 6.15 -25.64
N TYR A 479 2.62 5.73 -25.85
CA TYR A 479 3.57 5.51 -24.77
C TYR A 479 3.80 6.76 -23.92
N ASP A 480 4.10 7.88 -24.59
CA ASP A 480 4.35 9.16 -23.91
C ASP A 480 3.11 9.65 -23.15
N LEU A 481 1.92 9.48 -23.72
CA LEU A 481 0.67 9.83 -23.06
C LEU A 481 0.43 8.99 -21.79
N ILE A 482 0.55 7.66 -21.89
CA ILE A 482 0.23 6.74 -20.81
C ILE A 482 1.31 6.79 -19.71
N MET A 483 2.59 6.76 -20.08
CA MET A 483 3.69 6.59 -19.13
C MET A 483 4.26 7.91 -18.61
N LYS A 484 4.38 8.94 -19.45
CA LYS A 484 5.07 10.17 -19.09
C LYS A 484 4.14 11.36 -18.83
N SER A 485 2.99 11.42 -19.49
CA SER A 485 2.09 12.58 -19.46
C SER A 485 0.81 12.28 -18.68
N LYS A 486 0.95 11.75 -17.45
CA LYS A 486 -0.19 11.35 -16.60
C LYS A 486 -1.17 12.50 -16.38
N GLU A 487 -0.68 13.72 -16.18
CA GLU A 487 -1.50 14.91 -15.97
C GLU A 487 -2.35 15.25 -17.20
N ARG A 488 -1.76 15.09 -18.40
CA ARG A 488 -2.51 15.27 -19.65
C ARG A 488 -3.62 14.23 -19.79
N LEU A 489 -3.33 12.98 -19.46
CA LEU A 489 -4.31 11.89 -19.50
C LEU A 489 -5.53 12.15 -18.57
N LEU A 490 -5.34 12.91 -17.50
CA LEU A 490 -6.39 13.29 -16.55
C LEU A 490 -7.19 14.52 -17.01
N SER A 491 -6.73 15.28 -18.01
CA SER A 491 -7.46 16.42 -18.57
C SER A 491 -8.64 15.95 -19.41
N PHE A 492 -9.74 16.69 -19.35
CA PHE A 492 -10.88 16.48 -20.26
C PHE A 492 -10.58 16.90 -21.71
N ASP A 493 -9.51 17.68 -21.95
CA ASP A 493 -9.05 18.03 -23.31
C ASP A 493 -8.43 16.82 -24.04
N GLU A 494 -7.90 15.84 -23.29
CA GLU A 494 -7.41 14.58 -23.84
C GLU A 494 -8.58 13.59 -23.96
N PRO A 495 -8.94 13.12 -25.17
CA PRO A 495 -10.11 12.26 -25.35
C PRO A 495 -9.91 10.85 -24.80
N VAL A 496 -8.67 10.35 -24.70
CA VAL A 496 -8.38 8.99 -24.25
C VAL A 496 -8.92 8.74 -22.85
N ALA A 497 -9.78 7.74 -22.73
CA ALA A 497 -10.40 7.31 -21.45
C ALA A 497 -10.35 5.79 -21.24
N PHE A 498 -10.08 5.02 -22.30
CA PHE A 498 -10.01 3.57 -22.27
C PHE A 498 -8.60 3.11 -22.65
N ILE A 499 -7.94 2.35 -21.75
CA ILE A 499 -6.55 1.95 -21.90
C ILE A 499 -6.48 0.43 -21.99
N PHE A 500 -5.83 -0.09 -23.04
CA PHE A 500 -5.66 -1.52 -23.27
C PHE A 500 -4.20 -1.95 -23.02
N SER A 501 -4.00 -3.01 -22.24
CA SER A 501 -2.67 -3.55 -21.93
C SER A 501 -2.68 -5.07 -21.85
N HIS A 502 -1.62 -5.71 -22.31
CA HIS A 502 -1.42 -7.15 -22.15
C HIS A 502 -0.60 -7.48 -20.89
N SER A 503 0.66 -7.12 -20.86
CA SER A 503 1.55 -7.43 -19.73
C SER A 503 2.34 -6.22 -19.24
N ALA A 504 2.40 -5.17 -20.03
CA ALA A 504 3.35 -4.08 -19.83
C ALA A 504 3.02 -3.16 -18.66
N LEU A 505 1.74 -3.04 -18.31
CA LEU A 505 1.30 -2.26 -17.13
C LEU A 505 1.25 -3.09 -15.84
N LYS A 506 1.90 -4.27 -15.80
CA LYS A 506 1.94 -5.11 -14.59
C LYS A 506 2.67 -4.46 -13.43
N GLU A 507 3.72 -3.65 -13.71
CA GLU A 507 4.53 -3.00 -12.69
C GLU A 507 4.80 -1.54 -13.05
N GLY A 508 4.84 -0.66 -12.05
CA GLY A 508 5.31 0.72 -12.16
C GLY A 508 4.33 1.76 -12.73
N TRP A 509 3.23 1.35 -13.38
CA TRP A 509 2.22 2.31 -13.84
C TRP A 509 1.10 2.45 -12.81
N ASP A 510 0.76 3.69 -12.51
CA ASP A 510 -0.32 4.04 -11.62
C ASP A 510 -0.97 5.36 -12.08
N ASN A 511 -2.26 5.38 -12.15
CA ASN A 511 -3.00 6.60 -12.42
C ASN A 511 -4.15 6.69 -11.40
N PRO A 512 -4.28 7.81 -10.67
CA PRO A 512 -5.28 7.94 -9.61
C PRO A 512 -6.72 7.84 -10.12
N ASN A 513 -6.98 8.22 -11.36
CA ASN A 513 -8.34 8.27 -11.91
C ASN A 513 -8.74 6.99 -12.66
N VAL A 514 -8.05 5.87 -12.43
CA VAL A 514 -8.55 4.56 -12.83
C VAL A 514 -9.69 4.16 -11.90
N PHE A 515 -10.88 4.01 -12.47
CA PHE A 515 -12.11 3.66 -11.76
C PHE A 515 -12.64 2.29 -12.15
N GLN A 516 -12.09 1.70 -13.22
CA GLN A 516 -12.54 0.42 -13.72
C GLN A 516 -11.38 -0.39 -14.23
N ILE A 517 -11.41 -1.68 -13.94
CA ILE A 517 -10.45 -2.67 -14.43
C ILE A 517 -11.27 -3.82 -15.03
N CYS A 518 -11.07 -4.09 -16.31
CA CYS A 518 -11.64 -5.22 -17.01
C CYS A 518 -10.54 -6.26 -17.27
N THR A 519 -10.72 -7.46 -16.78
CA THR A 519 -9.78 -8.56 -16.98
C THR A 519 -10.36 -9.56 -18.00
N LEU A 520 -9.88 -9.47 -19.25
CA LEU A 520 -10.33 -10.36 -20.36
C LEU A 520 -9.48 -11.63 -20.47
N ARG A 521 -8.56 -11.84 -19.56
CA ARG A 521 -7.70 -13.02 -19.49
C ARG A 521 -7.85 -13.72 -18.13
N GLU A 522 -7.59 -14.99 -18.09
CA GLU A 522 -7.49 -15.70 -16.82
C GLU A 522 -6.27 -15.19 -16.02
N VAL A 523 -6.47 -14.95 -14.74
CA VAL A 523 -5.41 -14.50 -13.83
C VAL A 523 -4.77 -15.73 -13.20
N GLY A 524 -3.48 -15.91 -13.47
CA GLY A 524 -2.76 -17.15 -13.12
C GLY A 524 -2.41 -17.30 -11.64
N SER A 525 -2.38 -16.22 -10.85
CA SER A 525 -2.04 -16.25 -9.43
C SER A 525 -2.80 -15.21 -8.60
N GLU A 526 -2.94 -15.48 -7.30
CA GLU A 526 -3.54 -14.56 -6.33
C GLU A 526 -2.76 -13.24 -6.26
N THR A 527 -1.43 -13.31 -6.22
CA THR A 527 -0.54 -12.13 -6.20
C THR A 527 -0.70 -11.26 -7.47
N GLU A 528 -0.86 -11.87 -8.64
CA GLU A 528 -1.09 -11.13 -9.88
C GLU A 528 -2.42 -10.37 -9.82
N ARG A 529 -3.47 -10.98 -9.25
CA ARG A 529 -4.78 -10.36 -9.04
C ARG A 529 -4.67 -9.13 -8.13
N ARG A 530 -4.00 -9.25 -7.00
CA ARG A 530 -3.77 -8.14 -6.07
C ARG A 530 -3.01 -7.00 -6.73
N GLN A 531 -1.98 -7.30 -7.51
CA GLN A 531 -1.22 -6.30 -8.27
C GLN A 531 -2.08 -5.60 -9.33
N GLN A 532 -2.98 -6.31 -10.03
CA GLN A 532 -3.89 -5.70 -11.00
C GLN A 532 -4.89 -4.76 -10.31
N VAL A 533 -5.51 -5.20 -9.22
CA VAL A 533 -6.42 -4.38 -8.40
C VAL A 533 -5.70 -3.14 -7.88
N GLY A 534 -4.45 -3.30 -7.43
CA GLY A 534 -3.61 -2.22 -6.93
C GLY A 534 -3.42 -1.04 -7.89
N ARG A 535 -3.62 -1.25 -9.22
CA ARG A 535 -3.52 -0.17 -10.23
C ARG A 535 -4.67 0.84 -10.16
N GLY A 536 -5.81 0.46 -9.58
CA GLY A 536 -6.99 1.30 -9.53
C GLY A 536 -7.38 1.81 -8.15
N VAL A 537 -6.76 1.32 -7.06
CA VAL A 537 -7.20 1.65 -5.69
C VAL A 537 -6.81 3.06 -5.22
N ARG A 538 -5.94 3.77 -5.92
CA ARG A 538 -5.57 5.15 -5.55
C ARG A 538 -6.77 6.06 -5.50
N LEU A 539 -6.80 6.98 -4.52
CA LEU A 539 -7.80 8.04 -4.48
C LEU A 539 -7.68 8.93 -5.71
N PRO A 540 -8.81 9.30 -6.34
CA PRO A 540 -8.81 10.12 -7.54
C PRO A 540 -8.42 11.56 -7.23
N VAL A 541 -8.05 12.27 -8.28
CA VAL A 541 -7.72 13.70 -8.20
C VAL A 541 -8.64 14.50 -9.13
N ASP A 542 -8.95 15.71 -8.71
CA ASP A 542 -9.67 16.69 -9.51
C ASP A 542 -8.80 17.13 -10.70
N ALA A 543 -9.37 17.13 -11.90
CA ALA A 543 -8.67 17.44 -13.13
C ALA A 543 -8.27 18.91 -13.28
N VAL A 544 -8.81 19.80 -12.47
CA VAL A 544 -8.54 21.24 -12.47
C VAL A 544 -7.59 21.63 -11.36
N THR A 545 -7.89 21.24 -10.11
CA THR A 545 -7.12 21.64 -8.93
C THR A 545 -5.93 20.71 -8.65
N GLY A 546 -5.99 19.45 -9.06
CA GLY A 546 -5.00 18.42 -8.74
C GLY A 546 -5.12 17.90 -7.29
N GLU A 547 -6.16 18.28 -6.56
CA GLU A 547 -6.43 17.84 -5.20
C GLU A 547 -7.05 16.44 -5.18
N ARG A 548 -6.76 15.68 -4.15
CA ARG A 548 -7.36 14.36 -3.94
C ARG A 548 -8.82 14.48 -3.52
N ILE A 549 -9.67 13.65 -4.11
CA ILE A 549 -11.06 13.51 -3.72
C ILE A 549 -11.17 12.42 -2.67
N THR A 550 -11.66 12.78 -1.50
CA THR A 550 -11.85 11.85 -0.36
C THR A 550 -13.31 11.42 -0.18
N ASP A 551 -14.24 11.88 -1.03
CA ASP A 551 -15.64 11.50 -0.99
C ASP A 551 -15.82 10.00 -1.32
N GLU A 552 -16.32 9.25 -0.36
CA GLU A 552 -16.49 7.79 -0.48
C GLU A 552 -17.46 7.37 -1.58
N ARG A 553 -18.41 8.24 -1.95
CA ARG A 553 -19.38 8.01 -3.03
C ARG A 553 -18.71 8.04 -4.40
N VAL A 554 -17.59 8.78 -4.52
CA VAL A 554 -16.74 8.83 -5.72
C VAL A 554 -15.72 7.69 -5.70
N ASN A 555 -15.21 7.35 -4.52
CA ASN A 555 -14.06 6.47 -4.33
C ASN A 555 -14.41 4.98 -4.42
N VAL A 556 -14.89 4.54 -5.58
CA VAL A 556 -15.24 3.14 -5.85
C VAL A 556 -14.56 2.66 -7.13
N LEU A 557 -13.76 1.60 -7.03
CA LEU A 557 -13.13 0.89 -8.15
C LEU A 557 -14.01 -0.30 -8.55
N THR A 558 -14.44 -0.34 -9.81
CA THR A 558 -15.22 -1.44 -10.38
C THR A 558 -14.29 -2.41 -11.12
N ILE A 559 -14.39 -3.70 -10.81
CA ILE A 559 -13.64 -4.77 -11.49
C ILE A 559 -14.62 -5.63 -12.29
N ALA A 560 -14.41 -5.73 -13.60
CA ALA A 560 -15.11 -6.69 -14.47
C ALA A 560 -14.25 -7.95 -14.58
N ALA A 561 -14.59 -8.97 -13.75
CA ALA A 561 -13.83 -10.20 -13.64
C ALA A 561 -14.30 -11.25 -14.64
N SER A 562 -13.37 -12.10 -15.10
CA SER A 562 -13.63 -13.29 -15.96
C SER A 562 -14.02 -14.53 -15.19
N GLU A 563 -14.18 -14.43 -13.89
CA GLU A 563 -14.54 -15.51 -12.98
C GLU A 563 -15.74 -15.10 -12.10
N SER A 564 -16.33 -16.05 -11.39
CA SER A 564 -17.47 -15.72 -10.51
C SER A 564 -17.03 -14.75 -9.41
N TYR A 565 -18.01 -13.95 -8.97
CA TYR A 565 -17.81 -13.02 -7.84
C TYR A 565 -17.23 -13.74 -6.61
N GLU A 566 -17.81 -14.89 -6.25
CA GLU A 566 -17.41 -15.66 -5.09
C GLU A 566 -15.97 -16.18 -5.20
N ARG A 567 -15.55 -16.62 -6.40
CA ARG A 567 -14.19 -17.09 -6.64
C ARG A 567 -13.20 -15.92 -6.59
N PHE A 568 -13.53 -14.80 -7.24
CA PHE A 568 -12.68 -13.61 -7.23
C PHE A 568 -12.47 -13.08 -5.81
N VAL A 569 -13.56 -12.91 -5.06
CA VAL A 569 -13.53 -12.39 -3.69
C VAL A 569 -12.85 -13.38 -2.74
N GLY A 570 -13.17 -14.67 -2.87
CA GLY A 570 -12.56 -15.72 -2.05
C GLY A 570 -11.03 -15.79 -2.24
N ALA A 571 -10.56 -15.69 -3.47
CA ALA A 571 -9.12 -15.68 -3.75
C ALA A 571 -8.42 -14.40 -3.24
N LEU A 572 -9.03 -13.23 -3.45
CA LEU A 572 -8.47 -11.96 -2.97
C LEU A 572 -8.41 -11.90 -1.44
N GLN A 573 -9.51 -12.29 -0.76
CA GLN A 573 -9.56 -12.27 0.70
C GLN A 573 -8.72 -13.38 1.32
N GLY A 574 -8.65 -14.55 0.69
CA GLY A 574 -7.86 -15.67 1.19
C GLY A 574 -6.37 -15.38 1.26
N GLU A 575 -5.82 -14.60 0.32
CA GLU A 575 -4.44 -14.12 0.39
C GLU A 575 -4.23 -13.19 1.57
N ILE A 576 -5.13 -12.21 1.74
CA ILE A 576 -5.06 -11.23 2.83
C ILE A 576 -5.23 -11.93 4.19
N GLU A 577 -6.15 -12.89 4.30
CA GLU A 577 -6.36 -13.66 5.54
C GLU A 577 -5.14 -14.50 5.92
N LYS A 578 -4.47 -15.11 4.96
CA LYS A 578 -3.23 -15.88 5.20
C LYS A 578 -2.10 -14.99 5.71
N GLU A 579 -2.02 -13.77 5.23
CA GLU A 579 -0.94 -12.84 5.54
C GLU A 579 -1.20 -12.06 6.84
N TYR A 580 -2.45 -11.62 7.08
CA TYR A 580 -2.79 -10.71 8.19
C TYR A 580 -3.79 -11.28 9.21
N GLY A 581 -4.28 -12.51 9.01
CA GLY A 581 -5.32 -13.09 9.83
C GLY A 581 -6.71 -12.50 9.53
N LYS A 582 -7.72 -13.00 10.24
CA LYS A 582 -9.13 -12.59 10.03
C LYS A 582 -9.38 -11.12 10.38
N ASP A 583 -8.68 -10.60 11.39
CA ASP A 583 -8.83 -9.21 11.84
C ASP A 583 -8.19 -8.18 10.87
N GLY A 584 -7.33 -8.64 9.96
CA GLY A 584 -6.71 -7.83 8.90
C GLY A 584 -7.51 -7.79 7.59
N LEU A 585 -8.66 -8.46 7.52
CA LEU A 585 -9.47 -8.51 6.31
C LEU A 585 -10.28 -7.22 6.12
N PRO A 586 -10.13 -6.53 4.98
CA PRO A 586 -11.09 -5.49 4.60
C PRO A 586 -12.47 -6.11 4.34
N PRO A 587 -13.55 -5.30 4.36
CA PRO A 587 -14.88 -5.77 3.97
C PRO A 587 -14.86 -6.43 2.61
N GLN A 588 -15.73 -7.41 2.42
CA GLN A 588 -15.84 -8.07 1.12
C GLN A 588 -16.11 -7.04 0.01
N PRO A 589 -15.40 -7.12 -1.13
CA PRO A 589 -15.71 -6.32 -2.28
C PRO A 589 -17.19 -6.38 -2.62
N GLY A 590 -17.80 -5.24 -2.92
CA GLY A 590 -19.23 -5.21 -3.26
C GLY A 590 -19.51 -5.96 -4.57
N ASN A 591 -20.65 -6.65 -4.65
CA ASN A 591 -21.12 -7.21 -5.90
C ASN A 591 -21.79 -6.11 -6.72
N ALA A 592 -21.18 -5.69 -7.83
CA ALA A 592 -21.69 -4.61 -8.66
C ALA A 592 -23.10 -4.85 -9.23
N ARG A 593 -23.54 -6.12 -9.30
CA ARG A 593 -24.90 -6.51 -9.72
C ARG A 593 -25.89 -6.56 -8.55
N LYS A 594 -25.40 -6.54 -7.31
CA LYS A 594 -26.22 -6.60 -6.09
C LYS A 594 -26.07 -5.30 -5.30
N ARG A 595 -26.17 -4.18 -5.94
CA ARG A 595 -26.33 -2.90 -5.26
C ARG A 595 -27.73 -2.79 -4.69
N VAL A 596 -27.81 -2.28 -3.49
CA VAL A 596 -29.05 -1.89 -2.83
C VAL A 596 -28.96 -0.40 -2.53
N THR A 597 -30.06 0.29 -2.75
CA THR A 597 -30.17 1.68 -2.36
C THR A 597 -30.92 1.70 -1.04
N LEU A 598 -30.28 2.22 0.01
CA LEU A 598 -30.90 2.39 1.31
C LEU A 598 -31.64 3.72 1.33
N ALA A 599 -32.88 3.69 1.73
CA ALA A 599 -33.73 4.85 1.83
C ALA A 599 -33.77 5.38 3.28
N LEU A 600 -33.63 6.70 3.43
CA LEU A 600 -33.79 7.36 4.71
C LEU A 600 -35.26 7.34 5.10
N ARG A 601 -35.56 6.83 6.28
CA ARG A 601 -36.89 6.87 6.89
C ARG A 601 -37.09 8.25 7.52
N LYS A 602 -37.55 9.20 6.74
CA LYS A 602 -37.73 10.61 7.20
C LYS A 602 -38.61 10.72 8.44
N GLU A 603 -39.58 9.81 8.59
CA GLU A 603 -40.41 9.71 9.78
C GLU A 603 -39.59 9.37 11.04
N HIS A 604 -38.47 8.64 10.92
CA HIS A 604 -37.60 8.32 12.04
C HIS A 604 -36.82 9.55 12.54
N LEU A 605 -36.50 10.51 11.67
CA LEU A 605 -35.88 11.77 12.08
C LEU A 605 -36.81 12.65 12.91
N LEU A 606 -38.13 12.43 12.80
CA LEU A 606 -39.16 13.17 13.55
C LEU A 606 -39.56 12.45 14.86
N LYS A 607 -39.11 11.21 15.06
CA LYS A 607 -39.42 10.48 16.30
C LYS A 607 -38.82 11.18 17.52
N PRO A 608 -39.53 11.25 18.64
CA PRO A 608 -39.02 11.87 19.87
C PRO A 608 -37.66 11.27 20.29
N GLU A 609 -37.47 9.97 20.04
CA GLU A 609 -36.24 9.27 20.35
C GLU A 609 -35.03 9.80 19.55
N PHE A 610 -35.21 9.99 18.24
CA PHE A 610 -34.17 10.55 17.40
C PHE A 610 -33.86 11.99 17.78
N VAL A 611 -34.90 12.83 17.92
CA VAL A 611 -34.73 14.23 18.26
C VAL A 611 -33.99 14.38 19.58
N ALA A 612 -34.39 13.64 20.61
CA ALA A 612 -33.76 13.69 21.93
C ALA A 612 -32.31 13.17 21.91
N LEU A 613 -32.01 12.10 21.14
CA LEU A 613 -30.64 11.64 20.94
C LEU A 613 -29.80 12.67 20.18
N TRP A 614 -30.33 13.14 19.05
CA TRP A 614 -29.63 14.07 18.19
C TRP A 614 -29.32 15.40 18.90
N ASP A 615 -30.28 15.92 19.64
CA ASP A 615 -30.10 17.12 20.44
C ASP A 615 -28.97 16.98 21.47
N LYS A 616 -28.71 15.79 21.97
CA LYS A 616 -27.60 15.53 22.90
C LYS A 616 -26.24 15.46 22.22
N ILE A 617 -26.16 14.91 21.01
CA ILE A 617 -24.87 14.59 20.35
C ILE A 617 -24.50 15.55 19.23
N LYS A 618 -25.45 16.30 18.65
CA LYS A 618 -25.23 17.17 17.47
C LYS A 618 -24.27 18.32 17.69
N HIS A 619 -24.04 18.75 18.93
CA HIS A 619 -23.22 19.91 19.21
C HIS A 619 -21.76 19.71 18.84
N ARG A 620 -21.27 20.61 17.99
CA ARG A 620 -19.84 20.69 17.75
C ARG A 620 -19.16 21.28 18.96
N THR A 621 -17.95 20.82 19.20
CA THR A 621 -17.15 21.29 20.32
C THR A 621 -15.78 21.72 19.84
N ARG A 622 -15.24 22.71 20.53
CA ARG A 622 -13.81 23.02 20.51
C ARG A 622 -13.18 22.42 21.75
N TYR A 623 -11.93 22.09 21.66
CA TYR A 623 -11.20 21.63 22.84
C TYR A 623 -10.16 22.67 23.27
N ALA A 624 -9.97 22.77 24.59
CA ALA A 624 -8.85 23.42 25.21
C ALA A 624 -8.03 22.37 25.95
N VAL A 625 -6.72 22.48 25.88
CA VAL A 625 -5.81 21.60 26.60
C VAL A 625 -5.16 22.39 27.72
N SER A 626 -5.30 21.91 28.93
CA SER A 626 -4.58 22.43 30.09
C SER A 626 -3.42 21.48 30.39
N ILE A 627 -2.20 21.97 30.24
CA ILE A 627 -0.99 21.25 30.60
C ILE A 627 -0.56 21.69 31.99
N ASP A 628 -0.47 20.75 32.92
CA ASP A 628 0.14 20.99 34.21
C ASP A 628 1.66 20.94 34.05
N SER A 629 2.25 22.13 33.87
CA SER A 629 3.70 22.27 33.67
C SER A 629 4.51 21.76 34.85
N ALA A 630 3.98 21.85 36.09
CA ALA A 630 4.72 21.36 37.27
C ALA A 630 4.79 19.83 37.26
N LYS A 631 3.65 19.18 37.01
CA LYS A 631 3.56 17.73 36.86
C LYS A 631 4.39 17.23 35.67
N LEU A 632 4.34 17.93 34.52
CA LEU A 632 5.14 17.58 33.34
C LEU A 632 6.63 17.58 33.68
N ILE A 633 7.10 18.62 34.38
CA ILE A 633 8.49 18.74 34.81
C ILE A 633 8.89 17.58 35.72
N ASP A 634 8.01 17.22 36.67
CA ASP A 634 8.29 16.16 37.65
C ASP A 634 8.33 14.78 36.97
N ASP A 635 7.31 14.48 36.15
CA ASP A 635 7.20 13.20 35.47
C ASP A 635 8.38 13.00 34.47
N VAL A 636 8.72 14.03 33.69
CA VAL A 636 9.84 13.96 32.73
C VAL A 636 11.17 13.84 33.45
N ALA A 637 11.38 14.57 34.56
CA ALA A 637 12.64 14.47 35.31
C ALA A 637 12.82 13.08 35.92
N ALA A 638 11.73 12.44 36.39
CA ALA A 638 11.74 11.06 36.87
C ALA A 638 12.06 10.07 35.73
N ASP A 639 11.39 10.17 34.59
CA ASP A 639 11.65 9.28 33.45
C ASP A 639 13.10 9.38 32.98
N VAL A 640 13.61 10.58 32.78
CA VAL A 640 15.00 10.79 32.34
C VAL A 640 16.01 10.29 33.38
N ALA A 641 15.68 10.29 34.69
CA ALA A 641 16.55 9.71 35.71
C ALA A 641 16.72 8.20 35.56
N GLU A 642 15.76 7.48 34.97
CA GLU A 642 15.82 6.04 34.78
C GLU A 642 16.46 5.65 33.42
N VAL A 643 16.53 6.55 32.45
CA VAL A 643 17.11 6.25 31.13
C VAL A 643 18.62 6.15 31.20
N GLU A 644 19.19 5.09 30.67
CA GLU A 644 20.64 4.92 30.55
C GLU A 644 21.16 5.74 29.36
N VAL A 645 21.97 6.76 29.63
CA VAL A 645 22.67 7.56 28.61
C VAL A 645 24.02 6.88 28.34
N ARG A 646 24.11 6.30 27.15
CA ARG A 646 25.31 5.58 26.72
C ARG A 646 26.45 6.56 26.45
N ARG A 647 27.68 6.20 26.91
CA ARG A 647 28.87 6.97 26.57
C ARG A 647 29.22 6.80 25.11
N PRO A 648 29.77 7.85 24.47
CA PRO A 648 30.30 7.70 23.10
C PRO A 648 31.41 6.66 23.10
N ARG A 649 31.41 5.78 22.10
CA ARG A 649 32.39 4.69 21.98
C ARG A 649 33.31 4.93 20.81
N VAL A 650 34.58 4.60 20.96
CA VAL A 650 35.50 4.41 19.85
C VAL A 650 35.57 2.92 19.59
N ILE A 651 35.10 2.52 18.41
CA ILE A 651 35.25 1.13 17.96
C ILE A 651 36.61 1.02 17.30
N VAL A 652 37.56 0.35 17.97
CA VAL A 652 38.87 0.01 17.42
C VAL A 652 38.72 -1.34 16.75
N GLN A 653 38.66 -1.36 15.42
CA GLN A 653 38.81 -2.61 14.66
C GLN A 653 40.30 -2.97 14.66
N VAL A 654 40.65 -3.99 15.40
CA VAL A 654 42.02 -4.56 15.40
C VAL A 654 42.04 -5.71 14.42
N ALA A 655 42.50 -5.44 13.21
CA ALA A 655 42.89 -6.51 12.28
C ALA A 655 44.22 -7.13 12.78
N GLN A 656 44.17 -8.34 13.33
CA GLN A 656 45.38 -9.12 13.55
C GLN A 656 45.76 -9.74 12.23
N VAL A 657 46.85 -9.27 11.67
CA VAL A 657 47.53 -9.90 10.53
C VAL A 657 48.27 -11.11 11.10
N ARG A 658 47.80 -12.33 10.87
CA ARG A 658 48.56 -13.55 11.07
C ARG A 658 49.21 -13.94 9.75
N ALA A 659 50.51 -14.01 9.72
CA ALA A 659 51.24 -14.63 8.63
C ALA A 659 51.09 -16.17 8.80
N GLU A 660 50.39 -16.82 7.88
CA GLU A 660 50.42 -18.28 7.74
C GLU A 660 51.41 -18.64 6.60
N ASP A 661 52.10 -19.78 6.73
CA ASP A 661 53.04 -20.26 5.72
C ASP A 661 52.23 -20.66 4.46
N SER A 662 52.16 -19.75 3.49
CA SER A 662 51.52 -19.95 2.20
C SER A 662 52.41 -19.35 1.13
N ASP A 663 52.51 -20.03 -0.02
CA ASP A 663 53.26 -19.56 -1.19
C ASP A 663 52.61 -18.36 -1.88
N ASP A 664 51.38 -17.96 -1.45
CA ASP A 664 50.68 -16.76 -1.89
C ASP A 664 50.66 -15.74 -0.78
N VAL A 665 51.32 -14.59 -1.01
CA VAL A 665 51.46 -13.50 -0.05
C VAL A 665 50.10 -12.92 0.38
N PHE A 666 49.05 -13.08 -0.44
CA PHE A 666 47.70 -12.60 -0.14
C PHE A 666 46.83 -13.59 0.65
N GLU A 667 47.10 -14.92 0.53
CA GLU A 667 46.49 -15.92 1.40
C GLU A 667 47.18 -16.00 2.77
N ALA A 668 48.43 -15.56 2.86
CA ALA A 668 49.19 -15.52 4.12
C ALA A 668 48.72 -14.46 5.11
N ILE A 669 47.79 -13.54 4.67
CA ILE A 669 47.29 -12.43 5.50
C ILE A 669 45.82 -12.69 5.78
N ARG A 670 45.50 -13.37 6.89
CA ARG A 670 44.15 -13.45 7.43
C ARG A 670 43.91 -12.35 8.44
N THR A 671 42.89 -11.53 8.18
CA THR A 671 42.37 -10.55 9.14
C THR A 671 41.31 -11.20 10.00
N SER A 672 41.56 -11.35 11.28
CA SER A 672 40.51 -11.64 12.25
C SER A 672 39.91 -10.32 12.72
N ASP A 673 38.65 -10.07 12.42
CA ASP A 673 37.93 -8.89 12.94
C ASP A 673 37.59 -9.07 14.41
N ALA A 674 38.48 -8.60 15.25
CA ALA A 674 38.15 -8.35 16.65
C ALA A 674 37.86 -6.86 16.81
N SER A 675 36.58 -6.48 16.90
CA SER A 675 36.20 -5.12 17.28
C SER A 675 36.24 -4.98 18.80
N VAL A 676 37.07 -4.08 19.31
CA VAL A 676 37.07 -3.69 20.72
C VAL A 676 36.37 -2.32 20.79
N ALA A 677 35.21 -2.30 21.46
CA ALA A 677 34.56 -1.04 21.79
C ALA A 677 35.19 -0.46 23.04
N ILE A 678 35.75 0.72 22.95
CA ILE A 678 36.32 1.46 24.06
C ILE A 678 35.39 2.63 24.38
N ASP A 679 34.80 2.63 25.58
CA ASP A 679 34.05 3.77 26.07
C ASP A 679 34.99 4.98 26.24
N LEU A 680 34.62 6.10 25.63
CA LEU A 680 35.38 7.32 25.85
C LEU A 680 35.10 7.85 27.25
N GLU A 681 36.07 7.70 28.12
CA GLU A 681 36.06 8.39 29.40
C GLU A 681 36.41 9.86 29.20
N GLY A 682 35.38 10.68 28.93
CA GLY A 682 35.57 12.10 28.71
C GLY A 682 34.32 12.90 29.09
N ARG A 683 34.53 14.15 29.45
CA ARG A 683 33.48 15.16 29.57
C ARG A 683 33.46 15.97 28.27
N PHE A 684 32.36 15.93 27.58
CA PHE A 684 32.19 16.71 26.36
C PHE A 684 31.74 18.14 26.70
N PRO A 685 32.17 19.17 25.95
CA PRO A 685 31.63 20.50 26.08
C PRO A 685 30.11 20.45 25.93
N LEU A 686 29.38 20.95 26.94
CA LEU A 686 27.91 21.00 26.86
C LEU A 686 27.51 21.99 25.76
N PRO A 687 26.79 21.54 24.73
CA PRO A 687 26.11 22.44 23.82
C PRO A 687 25.01 23.20 24.57
N ASN A 688 24.41 24.18 23.92
CA ASN A 688 23.17 24.77 24.43
C ASN A 688 22.04 23.71 24.39
N LEU A 689 21.94 22.87 25.45
CA LEU A 689 20.97 21.78 25.54
C LEU A 689 19.52 22.26 25.29
N VAL A 690 19.19 23.47 25.72
CA VAL A 690 17.85 24.02 25.46
C VAL A 690 17.61 24.18 23.97
N ALA A 691 18.57 24.71 23.23
CA ALA A 691 18.46 24.86 21.78
C ALA A 691 18.45 23.50 21.06
N VAL A 692 19.26 22.53 21.54
CA VAL A 692 19.27 21.18 20.99
C VAL A 692 17.92 20.50 21.20
N VAL A 693 17.35 20.59 22.38
CA VAL A 693 16.03 20.04 22.70
C VAL A 693 14.94 20.73 21.89
N GLU A 694 14.95 22.07 21.77
CA GLU A 694 14.02 22.80 20.92
C GLU A 694 14.08 22.32 19.46
N ASN A 695 15.27 22.21 18.89
CA ASN A 695 15.47 21.74 17.51
C ASN A 695 14.97 20.30 17.32
N LEU A 696 15.27 19.43 18.26
CA LEU A 696 14.81 18.04 18.24
C LEU A 696 13.28 17.97 18.38
N MET A 697 12.67 18.82 19.18
CA MET A 697 11.22 18.88 19.34
C MET A 697 10.52 19.49 18.10
N GLU A 698 11.10 20.49 17.47
CA GLU A 698 10.60 21.03 16.20
C GLU A 698 10.73 20.01 15.06
N ALA A 699 11.73 19.14 15.10
CA ALA A 699 11.90 18.05 14.16
C ALA A 699 10.93 16.87 14.39
N THR A 700 10.15 16.86 15.48
CA THR A 700 9.15 15.81 15.72
C THR A 700 7.93 15.98 14.82
N THR A 701 7.21 14.89 14.61
CA THR A 701 5.98 14.91 13.84
C THR A 701 4.81 14.42 14.69
N PRO A 702 3.78 15.24 14.90
CA PRO A 702 3.74 16.69 14.63
C PRO A 702 4.78 17.48 15.45
N PRO A 703 5.23 18.65 14.96
CA PRO A 703 6.15 19.50 15.72
C PRO A 703 5.58 19.85 17.09
N MET A 704 6.35 19.57 18.13
CA MET A 704 5.94 19.85 19.49
C MET A 704 6.72 21.05 20.01
N ARG A 705 6.06 21.93 20.76
CA ARG A 705 6.68 23.12 21.33
C ARG A 705 6.37 23.19 22.82
N ILE A 706 7.40 23.31 23.60
CA ILE A 706 7.31 23.69 25.02
C ILE A 706 8.18 24.92 25.29
N GLY A 707 7.82 25.68 26.31
CA GLY A 707 8.54 26.90 26.62
C GLY A 707 9.97 26.60 27.16
N ARG A 708 10.94 27.43 26.77
CA ARG A 708 12.34 27.33 27.27
C ARG A 708 12.44 27.26 28.79
N ARG A 709 11.51 27.96 29.49
CA ARG A 709 11.44 27.90 30.96
C ARG A 709 11.14 26.50 31.47
N THR A 710 10.27 25.76 30.76
CA THR A 710 9.90 24.39 31.10
C THR A 710 11.10 23.46 30.89
N ILE A 711 11.80 23.56 29.76
CA ILE A 711 13.02 22.77 29.47
C ILE A 711 14.06 23.04 30.56
N LEU A 712 14.32 24.31 30.89
CA LEU A 712 15.25 24.68 31.94
C LEU A 712 14.85 24.15 33.32
N ALA A 713 13.55 24.14 33.62
CA ALA A 713 13.04 23.63 34.89
C ALA A 713 13.23 22.12 35.00
N ILE A 714 13.01 21.37 33.90
CA ILE A 714 13.30 19.93 33.83
C ILE A 714 14.80 19.69 34.07
N LEU A 715 15.67 20.38 33.32
CA LEU A 715 17.11 20.24 33.43
C LEU A 715 17.62 20.55 34.85
N LYS A 716 17.03 21.52 35.58
CA LYS A 716 17.37 21.86 36.95
C LYS A 716 16.91 20.81 37.98
N LYS A 717 15.89 20.02 37.66
CA LYS A 717 15.40 18.94 38.54
C LYS A 717 16.14 17.63 38.42
N LEU A 718 17.00 17.49 37.41
CA LEU A 718 17.79 16.26 37.24
C LEU A 718 18.73 16.04 38.39
N THR A 719 18.70 14.84 38.92
CA THR A 719 19.53 14.44 40.07
C THR A 719 20.97 14.18 39.69
N ASP A 720 21.23 13.85 38.41
CA ASP A 720 22.58 13.55 37.91
C ASP A 720 22.87 14.31 36.60
N PRO A 721 23.34 15.57 36.68
CA PRO A 721 23.68 16.38 35.51
C PRO A 721 24.96 15.87 34.79
N GLU A 722 25.76 15.00 35.43
CA GLU A 722 26.97 14.45 34.81
C GLU A 722 26.65 13.57 33.60
N ARG A 723 25.47 12.98 33.54
CA ARG A 723 24.98 12.22 32.38
C ARG A 723 24.89 13.06 31.12
N ALA A 724 24.50 14.33 31.27
CA ALA A 724 24.43 15.24 30.15
C ALA A 724 25.80 15.59 29.56
N VAL A 725 26.86 15.57 30.35
CA VAL A 725 28.26 15.81 29.88
C VAL A 725 28.91 14.55 29.34
N ALA A 726 28.43 13.37 29.71
CA ALA A 726 28.91 12.09 29.19
C ALA A 726 28.52 11.88 27.72
N ASN A 727 27.29 12.25 27.30
CA ASN A 727 26.84 12.24 25.92
C ASN A 727 25.70 13.25 25.73
N PRO A 728 26.02 14.53 25.44
CA PRO A 728 25.00 15.59 25.40
C PRO A 728 23.87 15.40 24.38
N HIS A 729 24.18 14.80 23.24
CA HIS A 729 23.15 14.60 22.17
C HIS A 729 22.21 13.46 22.48
N GLU A 730 22.71 12.33 22.96
CA GLU A 730 21.89 11.20 23.38
C GLU A 730 21.01 11.58 24.57
N PHE A 731 21.58 12.30 25.53
CA PHE A 731 20.83 12.86 26.65
C PHE A 731 19.69 13.76 26.18
N ALA A 732 19.95 14.67 25.22
CA ALA A 732 18.91 15.54 24.65
C ALA A 732 17.83 14.73 23.91
N ALA A 733 18.19 13.67 23.20
CA ALA A 733 17.25 12.78 22.52
C ALA A 733 16.37 12.01 23.53
N ALA A 734 16.96 11.46 24.58
CA ALA A 734 16.23 10.81 25.67
C ALA A 734 15.26 11.79 26.37
N LEU A 735 15.71 13.01 26.63
CA LEU A 735 14.89 14.07 27.21
C LEU A 735 13.70 14.40 26.32
N VAL A 736 13.90 14.54 25.02
CA VAL A 736 12.81 14.80 24.04
C VAL A 736 11.83 13.63 24.00
N THR A 737 12.29 12.41 24.06
CA THR A 737 11.45 11.21 24.09
C THR A 737 10.55 11.19 25.34
N ALA A 738 11.11 11.45 26.51
CA ALA A 738 10.36 11.55 27.76
C ALA A 738 9.36 12.71 27.74
N ILE A 739 9.76 13.89 27.25
CA ILE A 739 8.88 15.04 27.09
C ILE A 739 7.68 14.68 26.18
N LYS A 740 7.94 14.02 25.04
CA LYS A 740 6.89 13.62 24.10
C LYS A 740 5.88 12.68 24.74
N ALA A 741 6.36 11.64 25.43
CA ALA A 741 5.50 10.66 26.08
C ALA A 741 4.59 11.32 27.12
N ARG A 742 5.16 12.13 28.03
CA ARG A 742 4.40 12.78 29.10
C ARG A 742 3.50 13.90 28.61
N LEU A 743 3.93 14.61 27.55
CA LEU A 743 3.11 15.64 26.95
C LEU A 743 1.89 15.01 26.23
N ALA A 744 2.06 13.90 25.53
CA ALA A 744 0.95 13.17 24.92
C ALA A 744 -0.06 12.68 25.97
N ASP A 745 0.39 12.15 27.09
CA ASP A 745 -0.47 11.74 28.20
C ASP A 745 -1.23 12.94 28.80
N GLN A 746 -0.57 14.08 28.95
CA GLN A 746 -1.21 15.29 29.47
C GLN A 746 -2.16 15.95 28.48
N LEU A 747 -1.85 15.92 27.18
CA LEU A 747 -2.76 16.37 26.12
C LEU A 747 -4.12 15.65 26.22
N VAL A 748 -4.08 14.34 26.43
CA VAL A 748 -5.30 13.53 26.58
C VAL A 748 -5.94 13.70 27.95
N SER A 749 -5.17 13.73 29.03
CA SER A 749 -5.72 13.87 30.39
C SER A 749 -6.22 15.28 30.68
N GLY A 750 -5.57 16.31 30.14
CA GLY A 750 -5.88 17.72 30.34
C GLY A 750 -6.88 18.33 29.36
N ILE A 751 -7.36 17.53 28.35
CA ILE A 751 -8.32 18.04 27.37
C ILE A 751 -9.68 18.30 28.02
N LYS A 752 -10.25 19.45 27.71
CA LYS A 752 -11.62 19.82 28.04
C LYS A 752 -12.35 20.25 26.77
N TYR A 753 -13.53 19.71 26.58
CA TYR A 753 -14.40 20.06 25.47
C TYR A 753 -15.46 21.07 25.93
N GLU A 754 -15.72 22.04 25.09
CA GLU A 754 -16.77 23.01 25.27
C GLU A 754 -17.55 23.17 23.97
N PRO A 755 -18.89 23.22 24.00
CA PRO A 755 -19.65 23.52 22.79
C PRO A 755 -19.19 24.84 22.17
N ASP A 756 -19.02 24.87 20.84
CA ASP A 756 -18.59 26.07 20.12
C ASP A 756 -19.76 26.92 19.60
N GLY A 757 -20.99 26.52 19.91
CA GLY A 757 -22.23 27.20 19.50
C GLY A 757 -22.70 26.74 18.10
N THR A 758 -22.02 25.85 17.44
CA THR A 758 -22.41 25.23 16.15
C THR A 758 -22.87 23.78 16.35
N TRP A 759 -23.52 23.23 15.35
CA TRP A 759 -24.04 21.88 15.41
C TRP A 759 -24.00 21.19 14.05
N TYR A 760 -24.06 19.86 14.04
CA TYR A 760 -24.27 19.05 12.87
C TYR A 760 -25.74 19.09 12.49
N ASP A 761 -26.05 19.49 11.25
CA ASP A 761 -27.42 19.53 10.75
C ASP A 761 -27.86 18.14 10.27
N GLN A 762 -29.07 17.74 10.65
CA GLN A 762 -29.66 16.50 10.18
C GLN A 762 -29.93 16.46 8.67
N SER A 763 -29.94 17.60 7.99
CA SER A 763 -30.04 17.67 6.53
C SER A 763 -28.83 17.07 5.80
N HIS A 764 -27.73 16.82 6.52
CA HIS A 764 -26.56 16.11 5.97
C HIS A 764 -26.78 14.60 5.82
N PHE A 765 -27.89 14.03 6.35
CA PHE A 765 -28.25 12.65 6.03
C PHE A 765 -28.80 12.57 4.62
N ASP A 766 -28.11 11.83 3.74
CA ASP A 766 -28.54 11.63 2.36
C ASP A 766 -29.89 10.88 2.31
N GLU A 767 -30.82 11.30 1.46
CA GLU A 767 -32.11 10.63 1.32
C GLU A 767 -31.99 9.19 0.81
N LEU A 768 -30.99 8.93 -0.05
CA LEU A 768 -30.69 7.63 -0.62
C LEU A 768 -29.19 7.36 -0.52
N ILE A 769 -28.83 6.21 0.01
CA ILE A 769 -27.44 5.76 0.10
C ILE A 769 -27.31 4.46 -0.70
N ASP A 770 -26.44 4.47 -1.72
CA ASP A 770 -26.09 3.24 -2.42
C ASP A 770 -25.08 2.42 -1.62
N ALA A 771 -25.41 1.19 -1.39
CA ALA A 771 -24.58 0.25 -0.66
C ALA A 771 -24.52 -1.11 -1.38
N PHE A 772 -23.54 -1.92 -1.01
CA PHE A 772 -23.48 -3.30 -1.46
C PHE A 772 -24.28 -4.20 -0.53
N ALA A 773 -25.13 -5.06 -1.08
CA ALA A 773 -25.97 -5.95 -0.29
C ALA A 773 -25.18 -6.79 0.73
N ALA A 774 -23.93 -7.15 0.40
CA ALA A 774 -23.04 -7.90 1.29
C ALA A 774 -22.61 -7.10 2.55
N ASN A 775 -22.60 -5.77 2.48
CA ASN A 775 -22.19 -4.89 3.57
C ASN A 775 -23.37 -4.25 4.31
N VAL A 776 -24.57 -4.69 4.00
CA VAL A 776 -25.79 -4.17 4.61
C VAL A 776 -26.37 -5.20 5.58
N VAL A 777 -26.72 -4.72 6.77
CA VAL A 777 -27.65 -5.38 7.67
C VAL A 777 -29.00 -4.74 7.46
N LYS A 778 -30.00 -5.51 7.03
CA LYS A 778 -31.36 -4.98 6.83
C LYS A 778 -31.95 -4.57 8.17
N SER A 779 -32.51 -3.38 8.21
CA SER A 779 -33.34 -2.93 9.32
C SER A 779 -34.81 -3.12 8.93
N GLU A 780 -35.39 -4.23 9.38
CA GLU A 780 -36.79 -4.54 9.10
C GLU A 780 -37.67 -3.88 10.16
N ALA A 781 -38.83 -3.35 9.71
CA ALA A 781 -39.84 -2.87 10.63
C ALA A 781 -40.33 -4.06 11.51
N ASN A 782 -39.96 -4.02 12.75
CA ASN A 782 -40.53 -4.98 13.72
C ASN A 782 -42.02 -4.67 13.85
N ALA A 783 -42.90 -5.69 13.77
CA ALA A 783 -44.35 -5.55 13.83
C ALA A 783 -44.86 -4.82 15.10
N LEU A 784 -44.01 -4.70 16.13
CA LEU A 784 -44.31 -4.05 17.40
C LEU A 784 -43.70 -2.67 17.60
N SER A 785 -42.67 -2.26 16.81
CA SER A 785 -41.93 -1.00 17.06
C SER A 785 -41.55 -0.18 15.80
N GLY A 786 -41.75 -0.70 14.58
CA GLY A 786 -41.16 -0.13 13.37
C GLY A 786 -39.64 -0.37 13.36
N GLY A 787 -38.98 -0.31 12.20
CA GLY A 787 -37.52 -0.48 12.13
C GLY A 787 -36.76 0.45 13.07
N THR A 788 -35.68 -0.07 13.63
CA THR A 788 -34.93 0.62 14.69
C THR A 788 -33.83 1.56 14.15
N HIS A 789 -33.38 1.36 12.90
CA HIS A 789 -32.40 2.25 12.25
C HIS A 789 -33.07 3.36 11.44
N ILE A 790 -32.38 4.50 11.26
CA ILE A 790 -32.91 5.64 10.48
C ILE A 790 -32.99 5.38 8.98
N TYR A 791 -32.26 4.39 8.46
CA TYR A 791 -32.39 3.87 7.11
C TYR A 791 -33.04 2.48 7.16
N ASP A 792 -33.51 2.01 6.01
CA ASP A 792 -34.03 0.64 5.84
C ASP A 792 -32.94 -0.45 5.88
N GLY A 793 -31.70 -0.06 6.10
CA GLY A 793 -30.54 -0.90 6.38
C GLY A 793 -29.37 -0.09 6.92
N VAL A 794 -28.42 -0.76 7.53
CA VAL A 794 -27.20 -0.16 8.06
C VAL A 794 -25.97 -0.72 7.32
N ILE A 795 -25.07 0.16 6.90
CA ILE A 795 -23.81 -0.21 6.28
C ILE A 795 -22.82 -0.54 7.39
N VAL A 796 -22.22 -1.72 7.33
CA VAL A 796 -21.20 -2.17 8.28
C VAL A 796 -19.85 -2.26 7.59
N ASP A 797 -18.81 -1.81 8.27
CA ASP A 797 -17.44 -1.77 7.74
C ASP A 797 -16.62 -3.00 8.15
N SER A 798 -17.06 -3.76 9.15
CA SER A 798 -16.44 -5.02 9.55
C SER A 798 -17.44 -6.15 9.66
N VAL A 799 -17.08 -7.31 9.10
CA VAL A 799 -17.90 -8.52 9.17
C VAL A 799 -17.80 -9.18 10.54
N GLY A 800 -16.65 -9.07 11.20
CA GLY A 800 -16.35 -9.75 12.46
C GLY A 800 -16.86 -9.04 13.71
N VAL A 801 -16.99 -7.72 13.70
CA VAL A 801 -17.34 -6.91 14.88
C VAL A 801 -18.63 -6.14 14.66
N GLU A 802 -18.70 -5.27 13.65
CA GLU A 802 -19.85 -4.38 13.46
C GLU A 802 -21.11 -5.12 12.98
N ARG A 803 -20.96 -6.12 12.09
CA ARG A 803 -22.13 -6.88 11.59
C ARG A 803 -22.85 -7.62 12.70
N PRO A 804 -22.20 -8.45 13.53
CA PRO A 804 -22.85 -9.10 14.65
C PRO A 804 -23.46 -8.10 15.64
N PHE A 805 -22.79 -6.97 15.83
CA PHE A 805 -23.28 -5.89 16.70
C PHE A 805 -24.58 -5.28 16.15
N ALA A 806 -24.61 -4.89 14.87
CA ALA A 806 -25.80 -4.35 14.22
C ALA A 806 -26.97 -5.36 14.19
N GLU A 807 -26.69 -6.62 13.86
CA GLU A 807 -27.69 -7.70 13.87
C GLU A 807 -28.27 -7.96 15.26
N ALA A 808 -27.47 -7.78 16.30
CA ALA A 808 -27.92 -7.89 17.67
C ALA A 808 -28.78 -6.67 18.09
N LEU A 809 -28.42 -5.46 17.64
CA LEU A 809 -29.25 -4.27 17.88
C LEU A 809 -30.64 -4.39 17.24
N GLU A 810 -30.74 -4.96 16.04
CA GLU A 810 -32.01 -5.20 15.36
C GLU A 810 -32.91 -6.23 16.10
N LYS A 811 -32.31 -7.14 16.86
CA LYS A 811 -33.01 -8.19 17.62
C LYS A 811 -33.33 -7.79 19.04
N ASP A 812 -32.70 -6.78 19.60
CA ASP A 812 -32.92 -6.37 20.98
C ASP A 812 -34.15 -5.45 21.09
N ALA A 813 -35.23 -5.97 21.68
CA ALA A 813 -36.49 -5.22 21.87
C ALA A 813 -36.36 -3.95 22.72
N ARG A 814 -35.28 -3.82 23.49
CA ARG A 814 -34.99 -2.63 24.31
C ARG A 814 -34.43 -1.49 23.44
N VAL A 815 -33.81 -1.79 22.28
CA VAL A 815 -33.32 -0.79 21.35
C VAL A 815 -34.49 -0.13 20.64
N LYS A 816 -34.68 1.14 20.87
CA LYS A 816 -35.79 1.92 20.29
C LYS A 816 -35.39 2.59 18.99
N LEU A 817 -34.13 3.00 18.90
CA LEU A 817 -33.54 3.59 17.71
C LEU A 817 -32.01 3.51 17.81
N TYR A 818 -31.35 3.30 16.70
CA TYR A 818 -29.90 3.45 16.63
C TYR A 818 -29.47 4.04 15.29
N ILE A 819 -28.26 4.60 15.29
CA ILE A 819 -27.64 5.24 14.13
C ILE A 819 -26.19 4.77 14.06
N LYS A 820 -25.74 4.30 12.90
CA LYS A 820 -24.31 4.32 12.61
C LYS A 820 -23.92 5.74 12.24
N LEU A 821 -23.04 6.34 13.03
CA LEU A 821 -22.65 7.74 12.83
C LEU A 821 -21.86 7.89 11.53
N PRO A 822 -22.28 8.78 10.63
CA PRO A 822 -21.66 8.93 9.32
C PRO A 822 -20.27 9.57 9.43
N ALA A 823 -19.43 9.36 8.41
CA ALA A 823 -18.04 9.84 8.38
C ALA A 823 -17.90 11.37 8.55
N TRP A 824 -18.93 12.16 8.22
CA TRP A 824 -18.90 13.60 8.44
C TRP A 824 -19.14 14.01 9.91
N PHE A 825 -19.59 13.07 10.77
CA PHE A 825 -19.72 13.32 12.20
C PHE A 825 -18.36 13.16 12.88
N GLN A 826 -17.61 14.22 13.05
CA GLN A 826 -16.21 14.17 13.49
C GLN A 826 -15.98 15.01 14.76
N VAL A 827 -15.44 14.38 15.78
CA VAL A 827 -14.99 15.05 17.00
C VAL A 827 -13.54 15.50 16.83
N PRO A 828 -13.23 16.81 16.97
CA PRO A 828 -11.86 17.27 16.88
C PRO A 828 -11.05 16.80 18.10
N THR A 829 -9.82 16.30 17.86
CA THR A 829 -8.90 15.89 18.93
C THR A 829 -7.50 16.46 18.69
N PRO A 830 -6.62 16.54 19.70
CA PRO A 830 -5.24 17.01 19.53
C PRO A 830 -4.39 16.16 18.59
N ILE A 831 -4.86 14.94 18.27
CA ILE A 831 -4.18 13.94 17.47
C ILE A 831 -4.96 13.56 16.19
N GLY A 832 -5.75 14.51 15.65
CA GLY A 832 -6.58 14.30 14.47
C GLY A 832 -8.08 14.13 14.81
N THR A 833 -8.91 13.91 13.78
CA THR A 833 -10.36 13.76 13.98
C THR A 833 -10.72 12.36 14.47
N TYR A 834 -11.80 12.25 15.25
CA TYR A 834 -12.35 11.02 15.74
C TYR A 834 -13.81 10.89 15.31
N ASN A 835 -14.19 9.78 14.72
CA ASN A 835 -15.57 9.45 14.36
C ASN A 835 -15.99 8.21 15.15
N PRO A 836 -16.96 8.33 16.11
CA PRO A 836 -17.49 7.19 16.84
C PRO A 836 -18.42 6.36 15.96
N ASP A 837 -18.59 5.07 16.26
CA ASP A 837 -19.34 4.14 15.41
C ASP A 837 -20.85 4.30 15.56
N TRP A 838 -21.39 4.29 16.78
CA TRP A 838 -22.82 4.11 17.04
C TRP A 838 -23.38 5.14 18.02
N ALA A 839 -24.61 5.60 17.72
CA ALA A 839 -25.48 6.27 18.69
C ALA A 839 -26.77 5.47 18.85
N ILE A 840 -27.17 5.17 20.10
CA ILE A 840 -28.22 4.20 20.41
C ILE A 840 -29.17 4.81 21.46
N VAL A 841 -30.48 4.58 21.28
CA VAL A 841 -31.52 4.85 22.29
C VAL A 841 -32.10 3.52 22.77
N MET A 842 -32.02 3.26 24.05
CA MET A 842 -32.58 2.07 24.67
C MET A 842 -33.66 2.43 25.69
N ALA A 843 -34.63 1.53 25.91
CA ALA A 843 -35.56 1.63 27.02
C ALA A 843 -34.82 1.32 28.33
N GLY A 844 -35.13 2.09 29.40
CA GLY A 844 -34.76 1.76 30.75
C GLY A 844 -35.66 0.64 31.33
N ASP A 845 -35.33 0.17 32.53
CA ASP A 845 -36.00 -0.98 33.17
C ASP A 845 -37.48 -0.78 33.47
N ASP A 846 -37.88 0.41 33.76
CA ASP A 846 -39.27 0.80 34.03
C ASP A 846 -40.07 1.11 32.76
N GLY A 847 -39.41 1.03 31.58
CA GLY A 847 -40.03 1.35 30.29
C GLY A 847 -40.34 2.85 30.08
N ALA A 848 -40.16 3.66 31.08
CA ALA A 848 -40.41 5.12 31.07
C ALA A 848 -39.11 5.89 30.77
N ASP A 849 -38.00 5.51 31.37
CA ASP A 849 -36.71 6.12 31.17
C ASP A 849 -36.06 5.65 29.86
N ARG A 850 -35.30 6.57 29.21
CA ARG A 850 -34.58 6.33 27.99
C ARG A 850 -33.09 6.54 28.19
N LEU A 851 -32.29 5.55 27.79
CA LEU A 851 -30.83 5.61 27.84
C LEU A 851 -30.31 6.04 26.48
N TYR A 852 -29.49 7.09 26.47
CA TYR A 852 -28.82 7.63 25.28
C TYR A 852 -27.36 7.24 25.33
N LEU A 853 -26.92 6.44 24.37
CA LEU A 853 -25.61 5.80 24.40
C LEU A 853 -24.84 6.12 23.14
N VAL A 854 -23.53 6.40 23.27
CA VAL A 854 -22.57 6.38 22.16
C VAL A 854 -21.62 5.20 22.39
N ARG A 855 -21.42 4.41 21.36
CA ARG A 855 -20.62 3.17 21.44
C ARG A 855 -19.56 3.15 20.34
N GLU A 856 -18.40 2.69 20.72
CA GLU A 856 -17.29 2.39 19.85
C GLU A 856 -17.10 0.86 19.81
N THR A 857 -17.12 0.27 18.63
CA THR A 857 -16.95 -1.20 18.47
C THR A 857 -15.51 -1.54 18.16
N LYS A 858 -14.91 -2.42 18.96
CA LYS A 858 -13.53 -2.88 18.81
C LYS A 858 -13.41 -4.38 19.06
N GLY A 859 -12.35 -5.01 18.54
CA GLY A 859 -12.04 -6.41 18.84
C GLY A 859 -11.65 -6.66 20.29
N THR A 860 -11.37 -5.63 21.08
CA THR A 860 -11.04 -5.69 22.51
C THR A 860 -11.49 -4.45 23.27
N THR A 861 -11.86 -4.62 24.53
CA THR A 861 -12.12 -3.50 25.45
C THR A 861 -10.87 -3.08 26.25
N VAL A 862 -9.77 -3.83 26.14
CA VAL A 862 -8.52 -3.55 26.84
C VAL A 862 -7.79 -2.44 26.08
N LEU A 863 -7.85 -1.22 26.61
CA LEU A 863 -7.27 -0.04 25.94
C LEU A 863 -5.75 -0.14 25.74
N SER A 864 -5.02 -0.86 26.59
CA SER A 864 -3.58 -1.09 26.42
C SER A 864 -3.22 -2.01 25.26
N ALA A 865 -4.18 -2.82 24.78
CA ALA A 865 -4.01 -3.68 23.61
C ALA A 865 -4.33 -2.96 22.28
N LEU A 866 -4.83 -1.71 22.36
CA LEU A 866 -5.08 -0.88 21.19
C LEU A 866 -3.84 -0.08 20.82
N ARG A 867 -3.72 0.32 19.56
CA ARG A 867 -2.67 1.24 19.10
C ARG A 867 -2.72 2.55 19.90
N PRO A 868 -1.58 3.14 20.24
CA PRO A 868 -1.53 4.34 21.07
C PRO A 868 -2.44 5.48 20.58
N SER A 869 -2.42 5.78 19.28
CA SER A 869 -3.26 6.82 18.68
C SER A 869 -4.75 6.51 18.77
N GLU A 870 -5.13 5.25 18.62
CA GLU A 870 -6.51 4.78 18.70
C GLU A 870 -7.02 4.85 20.15
N ARG A 871 -6.21 4.41 21.10
CA ARG A 871 -6.47 4.56 22.52
C ARG A 871 -6.69 6.02 22.91
N GLN A 872 -5.83 6.90 22.42
CA GLN A 872 -5.92 8.34 22.71
C GLN A 872 -7.18 8.96 22.11
N LYS A 873 -7.56 8.63 20.87
CA LYS A 873 -8.81 9.08 20.23
C LYS A 873 -10.04 8.63 21.02
N ILE A 874 -10.06 7.38 21.49
CA ILE A 874 -11.12 6.85 22.35
C ILE A 874 -11.22 7.62 23.67
N LEU A 875 -10.09 7.92 24.30
CA LEU A 875 -10.07 8.71 25.55
C LEU A 875 -10.59 10.13 25.32
N CYS A 876 -10.26 10.77 24.20
CA CYS A 876 -10.82 12.05 23.78
C CYS A 876 -12.34 11.93 23.55
N GLY A 877 -12.80 10.90 22.85
CA GLY A 877 -14.22 10.61 22.65
C GLY A 877 -14.98 10.45 23.97
N ARG A 878 -14.39 9.75 24.95
CA ARG A 878 -14.98 9.65 26.30
C ARG A 878 -15.18 11.02 26.95
N LYS A 879 -14.19 11.87 26.88
CA LYS A 879 -14.28 13.24 27.45
C LYS A 879 -15.28 14.12 26.70
N HIS A 880 -15.32 14.01 25.38
CA HIS A 880 -16.29 14.73 24.57
C HIS A 880 -17.74 14.34 24.91
N PHE A 881 -18.06 13.05 24.81
CA PHE A 881 -19.44 12.60 24.99
C PHE A 881 -19.87 12.59 26.45
N ARG A 882 -19.04 12.05 27.35
CA ARG A 882 -19.43 11.89 28.74
C ARG A 882 -19.30 13.18 29.53
N ASP A 883 -18.14 13.85 29.44
CA ASP A 883 -17.82 14.96 30.31
C ASP A 883 -18.43 16.28 29.79
N ALA A 884 -18.46 16.52 28.45
CA ALA A 884 -18.99 17.74 27.87
C ALA A 884 -20.47 17.65 27.48
N LEU A 885 -20.93 16.52 26.92
CA LEU A 885 -22.29 16.36 26.41
C LEU A 885 -23.18 15.53 27.34
N GLY A 886 -22.68 14.92 28.41
CA GLY A 886 -23.46 14.10 29.35
C GLY A 886 -24.06 12.84 28.75
N VAL A 887 -23.42 12.27 27.71
CA VAL A 887 -23.87 11.06 27.01
C VAL A 887 -22.98 9.88 27.40
N ASP A 888 -23.58 8.73 27.75
CA ASP A 888 -22.81 7.54 28.12
C ASP A 888 -22.02 7.00 26.90
N TYR A 889 -20.72 7.06 27.00
CA TYR A 889 -19.77 6.58 25.97
C TYR A 889 -18.93 5.41 26.49
N ARG A 890 -18.93 4.31 25.75
CA ARG A 890 -18.09 3.12 26.05
C ARG A 890 -17.58 2.43 24.81
N VAL A 891 -16.46 1.73 24.96
CA VAL A 891 -15.95 0.76 23.99
C VAL A 891 -16.62 -0.59 24.29
N VAL A 892 -17.10 -1.27 23.25
CA VAL A 892 -17.80 -2.55 23.35
C VAL A 892 -17.26 -3.52 22.28
N THR A 893 -17.26 -4.81 22.58
CA THR A 893 -16.92 -5.87 21.61
C THR A 893 -18.18 -6.54 21.05
N GLU A 894 -19.27 -6.48 21.79
CA GLU A 894 -20.54 -7.14 21.43
C GLU A 894 -21.75 -6.42 22.08
N ALA A 895 -22.93 -6.66 21.53
CA ALA A 895 -24.15 -6.01 22.03
C ALA A 895 -24.57 -6.48 23.44
N ALA A 896 -24.13 -7.63 23.92
CA ALA A 896 -24.33 -8.09 25.28
C ALA A 896 -23.70 -7.15 26.33
N MET A 897 -22.74 -6.29 25.94
CA MET A 897 -22.13 -5.27 26.79
C MET A 897 -22.96 -3.98 26.89
N LEU A 898 -24.06 -3.86 26.18
CA LEU A 898 -25.02 -2.80 26.41
C LEU A 898 -25.65 -2.95 27.81
N PRO A 899 -26.10 -1.86 28.47
CA PRO A 899 -26.66 -1.93 29.80
C PRO A 899 -27.73 -3.03 29.87
N ALA A 900 -27.49 -4.08 30.67
CA ALA A 900 -28.56 -4.93 31.14
C ALA A 900 -29.42 -4.04 32.02
N GLY A 901 -30.69 -3.95 31.74
CA GLY A 901 -31.63 -3.26 32.62
C GLY A 901 -31.35 -3.64 34.09
N GLY A 902 -31.01 -2.65 34.93
CA GLY A 902 -30.75 -2.89 36.34
C GLY A 902 -29.39 -2.32 36.83
N VAL A 903 -29.50 -1.25 37.55
CA VAL A 903 -28.60 -0.45 38.38
C VAL A 903 -27.94 0.73 37.70
#